data_fae5b5907cc067b09d6eeff7ed486c64
#
_entry.id   fae5b5907cc067b09d6eeff7ed486c64
#
_cell.length_a   1.000
_cell.length_b   1.000
_cell.length_c   1.000
_cell.angle_alpha   90.00
_cell.angle_beta   90.00
_cell.angle_gamma   90.00
#
_symmetry.space_group_name_H-M   'P 1'
#
loop_
_entity.id
_entity.type
_entity.pdbx_description
1 polymer ?
#
loop_
_entity_poly.entity_id
_entity_poly.type
_entity_poly.pdbx_seq_one_letter_code
_entity_poly.pdbx_strand_id
1 'polypeptide(L)'
;MAELAKKGGSGPKVYSIAAHRGFADALVTGLVPRYREDGFGLARLTLLVPSTRARRTIAEAFIRHFGARGEAGLLMPRMAVVGDLDLDEALGPLLDPLGAEGIPRAIDPMRRWLALARLLHEELGDKAPKGATLLRLARETARTMDRLLAEEIVPDDLMEPRVLDLVGDLAEHWQASLVTFARVQKRWRSQLEDWNAVDAATRRNLLFRHAERRWAAEAPATPVVAAGVTSAAPALADLLRTVSEMPSGAVILPDLDLAMDEAVWDELGRAGVAPEPEAEPFARGDAVSHPQYHLKLLLGRMGVARGEVQPWHRRGEAAGPPERSHAISALFLPPEASRRWIDLPADKRRLAGVRIMQSATPEEEAQAVALLVREALEMPGKRVAVVTPDRALARRIVDHLLRWEIVADDTAGRALSQTAAGRLLLLAAEVAAGGAAPVALTALLMHPLAHGGMDRRDWLAQLRVLELALRGPRPREGLAPLAAIVTARASANPALPQWWKRVEAVLSPLLALPETGGLADAIGVLVTAAEALAGEALWAREDGRALARFVEELRLTARETGTCVEPAQLDLILRDAMDEVAVRPPWGGHGRVAIYGLLESRMSRADLVICAGLNEGVWPARGTADPLLAPPVLRALGVPGADFRIGLSAHDLASALGAPEVVLCRAARDESGPAIPSRFLLRVQALLGDLLDRHTETRALDWARALTEAAPSEPYPRPAPKPTAEQRDVAISATALDRLLGDPFQFYAEQIMRLKELEAVEEEPGPKWQGITAHAILQRWHEARTTDPQAEIAPIMTAVMEEANAHPLLRALWEPRLLAALEWVAGEVRASEREVLAVEAKGEMNFDGVRVHGRADRIDRLPGGGLAIVDYKTGAPPSPTQVKAGFALQLGVLGLIAERGGFADAPGPPEAFEYWSLAKSDNSDTGFGFRETPVGRRTGPSEEEFLPTTEARLREGVRDYVRGSRPFRARENPDYPAYATYDQLMRLAEWLPGMDEDAVE
;
A
#
# COMPACT_ATOMS: atom_id res chain seq x y z
N MET A 1 54.11 30.89 -3.76
CA MET A 1 53.58 29.63 -3.11
C MET A 1 54.36 29.28 -1.82
N ALA A 2 55.67 29.54 -1.70
CA ALA A 2 56.44 29.28 -0.49
C ALA A 2 56.24 30.32 0.63
N GLU A 3 55.74 31.53 0.36
CA GLU A 3 55.53 32.61 1.34
C GLU A 3 54.15 32.53 2.07
N LEU A 4 53.17 31.81 1.55
CA LEU A 4 51.92 31.56 2.26
C LEU A 4 51.99 30.43 3.31
N ALA A 5 53.09 29.66 3.30
CA ALA A 5 53.31 28.56 4.26
C ALA A 5 53.89 29.04 5.61
N LYS A 6 54.18 30.36 5.79
CA LYS A 6 54.77 30.90 7.00
C LYS A 6 53.85 31.69 7.92
N LYS A 7 52.56 31.73 7.68
CA LYS A 7 51.54 32.11 8.68
C LYS A 7 50.72 30.90 9.07
N GLY A 8 51.33 29.97 9.73
CA GLY A 8 50.69 28.83 10.38
C GLY A 8 49.72 29.31 11.47
N GLY A 9 48.48 29.54 11.13
CA GLY A 9 47.37 29.58 12.07
C GLY A 9 47.18 28.16 12.65
N SER A 10 47.32 28.00 13.94
CA SER A 10 47.23 26.74 14.69
C SER A 10 45.77 26.28 14.92
N GLY A 11 44.82 26.73 14.14
CA GLY A 11 43.40 26.38 14.30
C GLY A 11 42.94 25.22 13.39
N PRO A 12 41.76 24.65 13.69
CA PRO A 12 41.20 23.55 12.91
C PRO A 12 40.84 23.97 11.47
N LYS A 13 41.19 23.14 10.49
CA LYS A 13 40.94 23.39 9.06
C LYS A 13 39.54 22.92 8.68
N VAL A 14 38.54 23.70 9.03
CA VAL A 14 37.14 23.45 8.72
C VAL A 14 36.62 24.49 7.72
N TYR A 15 35.93 24.01 6.70
CA TYR A 15 35.41 24.83 5.60
C TYR A 15 33.92 24.53 5.34
N SER A 16 33.22 25.48 4.71
CA SER A 16 31.83 25.30 4.24
C SER A 16 31.69 25.64 2.76
N ILE A 17 30.85 24.90 2.06
CA ILE A 17 30.38 25.18 0.71
C ILE A 17 28.90 25.59 0.81
N ALA A 18 28.56 26.82 0.39
CA ALA A 18 27.21 27.33 0.43
C ALA A 18 26.26 26.59 -0.55
N ALA A 19 24.99 26.46 -0.21
CA ALA A 19 23.95 25.68 -0.96
C ALA A 19 23.87 26.05 -2.45
N HIS A 20 23.99 27.33 -2.81
CA HIS A 20 23.92 27.78 -4.21
C HIS A 20 25.12 27.34 -5.09
N ARG A 21 26.09 26.64 -4.54
CA ARG A 21 27.36 26.32 -5.23
C ARG A 21 27.52 24.90 -5.70
N GLY A 22 26.55 24.07 -5.68
CA GLY A 22 26.67 22.65 -6.12
C GLY A 22 27.87 21.95 -5.45
N PHE A 23 27.62 21.27 -4.33
CA PHE A 23 28.66 20.82 -3.40
C PHE A 23 29.80 20.03 -4.09
N ALA A 24 29.50 19.00 -4.86
CA ALA A 24 30.49 18.11 -5.45
C ALA A 24 31.44 18.84 -6.44
N ASP A 25 30.92 19.73 -7.27
CA ASP A 25 31.74 20.48 -8.24
C ASP A 25 32.61 21.53 -7.58
N ALA A 26 32.08 22.25 -6.58
CA ALA A 26 32.84 23.21 -5.78
C ALA A 26 33.92 22.51 -4.96
N LEU A 27 33.65 21.35 -4.40
CA LEU A 27 34.61 20.49 -3.71
C LEU A 27 35.79 20.16 -4.63
N VAL A 28 35.49 19.55 -5.78
CA VAL A 28 36.51 19.11 -6.75
C VAL A 28 37.36 20.30 -7.26
N THR A 29 36.72 21.44 -7.59
CA THR A 29 37.39 22.64 -8.04
C THR A 29 38.41 23.16 -7.01
N GLY A 30 38.15 22.96 -5.72
CA GLY A 30 39.07 23.33 -4.66
C GLY A 30 40.11 22.26 -4.31
N LEU A 31 39.76 20.97 -4.43
CA LEU A 31 40.64 19.82 -4.12
C LEU A 31 41.80 19.70 -5.13
N VAL A 32 41.52 19.81 -6.44
CA VAL A 32 42.49 19.59 -7.49
C VAL A 32 43.71 20.50 -7.33
N PRO A 33 43.59 21.84 -7.20
CA PRO A 33 44.77 22.70 -7.07
C PRO A 33 45.53 22.55 -5.73
N ARG A 34 44.90 21.94 -4.69
CA ARG A 34 45.53 21.77 -3.38
C ARG A 34 46.29 20.44 -3.23
N TYR A 35 45.76 19.35 -3.84
CA TYR A 35 46.18 17.99 -3.54
C TYR A 35 46.65 17.20 -4.77
N ARG A 36 46.64 17.78 -5.98
CA ARG A 36 47.23 17.14 -7.18
C ARG A 36 48.75 17.15 -7.07
N GLU A 37 49.33 15.96 -7.18
CA GLU A 37 50.77 15.75 -7.18
C GLU A 37 51.25 15.28 -8.57
N ASP A 38 52.48 15.73 -8.98
CA ASP A 38 53.07 15.29 -10.24
C ASP A 38 53.32 13.78 -10.22
N GLY A 39 52.89 13.08 -11.30
CA GLY A 39 53.00 11.65 -11.43
C GLY A 39 51.95 10.82 -10.65
N PHE A 40 51.39 11.32 -9.54
CA PHE A 40 50.43 10.59 -8.72
C PHE A 40 48.99 11.11 -8.86
N GLY A 41 48.78 12.24 -9.53
CA GLY A 41 47.46 12.85 -9.61
C GLY A 41 46.84 13.09 -8.23
N LEU A 42 45.70 12.47 -7.94
CA LEU A 42 45.05 12.53 -6.61
C LEU A 42 45.09 11.18 -5.87
N ALA A 43 45.84 10.18 -6.37
CA ALA A 43 45.81 8.82 -5.80
C ALA A 43 46.25 8.73 -4.33
N ARG A 44 47.02 9.74 -3.83
CA ARG A 44 47.43 9.77 -2.44
C ARG A 44 46.45 10.50 -1.51
N LEU A 45 45.46 11.20 -2.08
CA LEU A 45 44.38 11.82 -1.31
C LEU A 45 43.36 10.78 -0.85
N THR A 46 43.05 10.79 0.43
CA THR A 46 41.93 10.02 1.00
C THR A 46 40.73 10.95 1.27
N LEU A 47 39.58 10.66 0.67
CA LEU A 47 38.32 11.35 0.93
C LEU A 47 37.42 10.50 1.82
N LEU A 48 37.05 11.05 2.97
CA LEU A 48 35.97 10.48 3.81
C LEU A 48 34.67 11.10 3.38
N VAL A 49 33.73 10.27 2.93
CA VAL A 49 32.42 10.69 2.38
C VAL A 49 31.25 10.01 3.12
N PRO A 50 30.09 10.64 3.24
CA PRO A 50 29.00 10.09 4.06
C PRO A 50 28.38 8.83 3.50
N SER A 51 28.31 8.66 2.16
CA SER A 51 27.59 7.57 1.55
C SER A 51 28.22 7.07 0.24
N THR A 52 27.84 5.87 -0.19
CA THR A 52 28.24 5.32 -1.50
C THR A 52 27.71 6.20 -2.65
N ARG A 53 26.55 6.83 -2.49
CA ARG A 53 26.02 7.78 -3.48
C ARG A 53 26.89 9.04 -3.57
N ALA A 54 27.24 9.62 -2.43
CA ALA A 54 28.16 10.75 -2.36
C ALA A 54 29.49 10.45 -3.07
N ARG A 55 30.04 9.25 -2.86
CA ARG A 55 31.24 8.76 -3.55
C ARG A 55 31.06 8.79 -5.07
N ARG A 56 29.92 8.29 -5.58
CA ARG A 56 29.60 8.30 -7.02
C ARG A 56 29.47 9.73 -7.56
N THR A 57 28.71 10.59 -6.86
CA THR A 57 28.50 11.98 -7.28
C THR A 57 29.81 12.78 -7.34
N ILE A 58 30.69 12.58 -6.36
CA ILE A 58 32.04 13.22 -6.34
C ILE A 58 32.91 12.64 -7.46
N ALA A 59 32.89 11.33 -7.71
CA ALA A 59 33.60 10.72 -8.82
C ALA A 59 33.18 11.29 -10.18
N GLU A 60 31.87 11.44 -10.40
CA GLU A 60 31.32 12.09 -11.60
C GLU A 60 31.73 13.55 -11.70
N ALA A 61 31.83 14.28 -10.57
CA ALA A 61 32.30 15.66 -10.57
C ALA A 61 33.79 15.76 -10.98
N PHE A 62 34.64 14.81 -10.56
CA PHE A 62 36.01 14.72 -11.06
C PHE A 62 36.06 14.47 -12.58
N ILE A 63 35.27 13.53 -13.07
CA ILE A 63 35.19 13.23 -14.52
C ILE A 63 34.77 14.49 -15.30
N ARG A 64 33.78 15.23 -14.85
CA ARG A 64 33.36 16.50 -15.50
C ARG A 64 34.45 17.54 -15.47
N HIS A 65 35.11 17.70 -14.32
CA HIS A 65 36.14 18.72 -14.13
C HIS A 65 37.35 18.54 -15.08
N PHE A 66 37.77 17.27 -15.28
CA PHE A 66 38.90 16.95 -16.17
C PHE A 66 38.47 16.84 -17.63
N GLY A 67 37.27 16.32 -17.89
CA GLY A 67 36.69 16.25 -19.24
C GLY A 67 36.52 17.61 -19.88
N ALA A 68 36.06 18.62 -19.11
CA ALA A 68 35.95 20.02 -19.57
C ALA A 68 37.28 20.65 -19.93
N ARG A 69 38.41 20.10 -19.46
CA ARG A 69 39.77 20.57 -19.75
C ARG A 69 40.49 19.75 -20.83
N GLY A 70 39.84 18.74 -21.40
CA GLY A 70 40.41 17.86 -22.41
C GLY A 70 41.50 16.91 -21.86
N GLU A 71 41.58 16.71 -20.55
CA GLU A 71 42.55 15.81 -19.93
C GLU A 71 42.08 14.35 -20.05
N ALA A 72 42.92 13.48 -20.65
CA ALA A 72 42.54 12.11 -21.02
C ALA A 72 42.59 11.07 -19.88
N GLY A 73 43.06 11.41 -18.68
CA GLY A 73 43.18 10.49 -17.58
C GLY A 73 43.37 11.15 -16.24
N LEU A 74 42.87 10.53 -15.18
CA LEU A 74 43.01 10.97 -13.80
C LEU A 74 43.22 9.79 -12.87
N LEU A 75 44.28 9.87 -12.05
CA LEU A 75 44.38 8.98 -10.90
C LEU A 75 43.48 9.55 -9.79
N MET A 76 42.36 8.82 -9.55
CA MET A 76 41.29 9.22 -8.61
C MET A 76 41.77 9.14 -7.15
N PRO A 77 41.21 9.98 -6.24
CA PRO A 77 41.44 9.81 -4.82
C PRO A 77 40.84 8.51 -4.29
N ARG A 78 41.40 8.03 -3.18
CA ARG A 78 40.77 6.97 -2.41
C ARG A 78 39.55 7.54 -1.71
N MET A 79 38.38 6.88 -1.85
CA MET A 79 37.15 7.36 -1.20
C MET A 79 36.63 6.30 -0.23
N ALA A 80 36.56 6.66 1.05
CA ALA A 80 36.00 5.82 2.10
C ALA A 80 34.64 6.36 2.57
N VAL A 81 33.65 5.49 2.68
CA VAL A 81 32.33 5.82 3.21
C VAL A 81 32.41 5.73 4.74
N VAL A 82 32.01 6.79 5.44
CA VAL A 82 31.98 6.85 6.92
C VAL A 82 30.58 6.68 7.50
N GLY A 83 29.54 6.57 6.65
CA GLY A 83 28.15 6.47 7.04
C GLY A 83 27.52 7.82 7.37
N ASP A 84 26.23 7.92 7.14
CA ASP A 84 25.38 9.03 7.60
C ASP A 84 24.39 8.51 8.65
N LEU A 85 23.71 9.40 9.38
CA LEU A 85 22.86 9.08 10.54
C LEU A 85 21.78 8.02 10.28
N ASP A 86 21.26 7.97 9.04
CA ASP A 86 20.12 7.14 8.67
C ASP A 86 20.46 6.08 7.59
N LEU A 87 21.73 5.95 7.18
CA LEU A 87 22.12 4.95 6.20
C LEU A 87 22.86 3.79 6.86
N ASP A 88 22.29 2.60 6.74
CA ASP A 88 22.91 1.32 7.12
C ASP A 88 24.00 0.92 6.09
N GLU A 89 24.86 1.88 5.71
CA GLU A 89 25.99 1.58 4.85
C GLU A 89 27.14 1.00 5.65
N ALA A 90 27.60 -0.16 5.22
CA ALA A 90 28.81 -0.75 5.74
C ALA A 90 29.99 0.24 5.56
N LEU A 91 30.76 0.45 6.61
CA LEU A 91 32.00 1.24 6.52
C LEU A 91 32.85 0.72 5.37
N GLY A 92 33.30 1.64 4.53
CA GLY A 92 34.11 1.27 3.36
C GLY A 92 35.41 0.55 3.77
N PRO A 93 35.96 -0.30 2.87
CA PRO A 93 37.11 -1.17 3.15
C PRO A 93 38.36 -0.43 3.66
N LEU A 94 38.35 0.87 3.55
CA LEU A 94 39.53 1.69 3.93
C LEU A 94 39.63 1.94 5.44
N LEU A 95 38.49 1.90 6.16
CA LEU A 95 38.48 1.99 7.63
C LEU A 95 38.60 0.61 8.29
N ASP A 96 38.14 -0.44 7.61
CA ASP A 96 38.20 -1.82 8.07
C ASP A 96 39.66 -2.36 8.16
N PRO A 97 40.57 -2.10 7.20
CA PRO A 97 41.95 -2.57 7.25
C PRO A 97 42.95 -1.67 8.05
N LEU A 98 42.50 -0.59 8.64
CA LEU A 98 43.40 0.33 9.40
C LEU A 98 43.99 -0.30 10.68
N GLY A 99 44.13 -1.63 10.70
CA GLY A 99 44.66 -2.38 11.85
C GLY A 99 43.62 -2.65 12.91
N ALA A 100 42.38 -2.88 12.48
CA ALA A 100 41.27 -3.28 13.33
C ALA A 100 41.41 -4.72 13.85
N GLU A 101 42.60 -5.28 13.84
CA GLU A 101 42.93 -6.55 14.51
C GLU A 101 42.55 -6.41 15.97
N GLY A 102 41.47 -7.10 16.37
CA GLY A 102 40.93 -7.04 17.72
C GLY A 102 39.57 -6.36 17.88
N ILE A 103 39.03 -5.71 16.85
CA ILE A 103 37.63 -5.22 16.84
C ILE A 103 36.72 -6.33 16.35
N PRO A 104 35.76 -6.80 17.17
CA PRO A 104 34.85 -7.87 16.79
C PRO A 104 34.02 -7.50 15.53
N ARG A 105 33.54 -8.52 14.82
CA ARG A 105 32.65 -8.33 13.66
C ARG A 105 31.27 -7.85 14.11
N ALA A 106 30.61 -7.08 13.27
CA ALA A 106 29.21 -6.76 13.48
C ALA A 106 28.34 -8.02 13.38
N ILE A 107 27.37 -8.12 14.25
CA ILE A 107 26.34 -9.15 14.18
C ILE A 107 25.51 -8.97 12.91
N ASP A 108 25.11 -10.06 12.29
CA ASP A 108 24.18 -10.05 11.17
C ASP A 108 22.81 -9.45 11.58
N PRO A 109 22.21 -8.52 10.81
CA PRO A 109 20.96 -7.86 11.17
C PRO A 109 19.78 -8.83 11.36
N MET A 110 19.68 -9.89 10.53
CA MET A 110 18.63 -10.89 10.63
C MET A 110 18.79 -11.71 11.91
N ARG A 111 20.03 -12.12 12.23
CA ARG A 111 20.35 -12.85 13.46
C ARG A 111 20.06 -12.01 14.69
N ARG A 112 20.41 -10.72 14.66
CA ARG A 112 20.09 -9.76 15.72
C ARG A 112 18.58 -9.68 15.94
N TRP A 113 17.82 -9.52 14.90
CA TRP A 113 16.37 -9.39 14.94
C TRP A 113 15.70 -10.59 15.62
N LEU A 114 15.98 -11.82 15.15
CA LEU A 114 15.36 -13.03 15.68
C LEU A 114 15.87 -13.37 17.10
N ALA A 115 17.15 -13.10 17.39
CA ALA A 115 17.69 -13.30 18.73
C ALA A 115 17.10 -12.32 19.77
N LEU A 116 16.92 -11.05 19.40
CA LEU A 116 16.23 -10.06 20.24
C LEU A 116 14.77 -10.46 20.48
N ALA A 117 14.07 -11.00 19.49
CA ALA A 117 12.72 -11.49 19.68
C ALA A 117 12.66 -12.61 20.72
N ARG A 118 13.63 -13.55 20.69
CA ARG A 118 13.75 -14.60 21.71
C ARG A 118 14.02 -14.01 23.09
N LEU A 119 14.98 -13.10 23.22
CA LEU A 119 15.29 -12.45 24.50
C LEU A 119 14.12 -11.67 25.09
N LEU A 120 13.36 -10.98 24.23
CA LEU A 120 12.14 -10.26 24.63
C LEU A 120 11.06 -11.23 25.10
N HIS A 121 10.87 -12.35 24.41
CA HIS A 121 9.94 -13.39 24.85
C HIS A 121 10.30 -13.96 26.22
N GLU A 122 11.59 -14.27 26.45
CA GLU A 122 12.08 -14.77 27.72
C GLU A 122 11.95 -13.74 28.85
N GLU A 123 12.21 -12.44 28.59
CA GLU A 123 12.14 -11.38 29.60
C GLU A 123 10.72 -11.00 29.98
N LEU A 124 9.79 -11.01 29.01
CA LEU A 124 8.39 -10.66 29.21
C LEU A 124 7.55 -11.85 29.68
N GLY A 125 8.00 -13.09 29.48
CA GLY A 125 7.30 -14.30 29.86
C GLY A 125 5.88 -14.36 29.29
N ASP A 126 4.88 -14.61 30.14
CA ASP A 126 3.47 -14.72 29.74
C ASP A 126 2.89 -13.41 29.17
N LYS A 127 3.55 -12.26 29.40
CA LYS A 127 3.15 -10.94 28.84
C LYS A 127 3.76 -10.70 27.47
N ALA A 128 4.61 -11.58 26.97
CA ALA A 128 5.22 -11.42 25.65
C ALA A 128 4.15 -11.48 24.54
N PRO A 129 4.13 -10.51 23.62
CA PRO A 129 3.30 -10.61 22.44
C PRO A 129 3.76 -11.82 21.61
N LYS A 130 2.85 -12.36 20.79
CA LYS A 130 3.15 -13.55 19.97
C LYS A 130 3.44 -13.15 18.52
N GLY A 131 4.21 -14.00 17.85
CA GLY A 131 4.42 -13.99 16.40
C GLY A 131 4.87 -12.64 15.84
N ALA A 132 4.16 -12.10 14.87
CA ALA A 132 4.51 -10.87 14.16
C ALA A 132 4.66 -9.65 15.11
N THR A 133 3.83 -9.54 16.13
CA THR A 133 3.90 -8.44 17.10
C THR A 133 5.19 -8.49 17.92
N LEU A 134 5.64 -9.67 18.33
CA LEU A 134 6.92 -9.86 19.03
C LEU A 134 8.09 -9.48 18.13
N LEU A 135 8.06 -9.90 16.88
CA LEU A 135 9.09 -9.59 15.89
C LEU A 135 9.16 -8.09 15.56
N ARG A 136 8.01 -7.40 15.51
CA ARG A 136 7.98 -5.93 15.40
C ARG A 136 8.56 -5.24 16.63
N LEU A 137 8.20 -5.71 17.83
CA LEU A 137 8.77 -5.19 19.08
C LEU A 137 10.30 -5.38 19.11
N ALA A 138 10.81 -6.52 18.66
CA ALA A 138 12.25 -6.77 18.56
C ALA A 138 12.94 -5.78 17.60
N ARG A 139 12.28 -5.43 16.48
CA ARG A 139 12.81 -4.44 15.53
C ARG A 139 12.84 -3.03 16.11
N GLU A 140 11.77 -2.61 16.79
CA GLU A 140 11.76 -1.32 17.48
C GLU A 140 12.80 -1.26 18.61
N THR A 141 12.96 -2.36 19.35
CA THR A 141 14.01 -2.49 20.37
C THR A 141 15.40 -2.32 19.74
N ALA A 142 15.67 -2.99 18.61
CA ALA A 142 16.92 -2.83 17.88
C ALA A 142 17.17 -1.39 17.43
N ARG A 143 16.15 -0.73 16.88
CA ARG A 143 16.23 0.69 16.44
C ARG A 143 16.52 1.64 17.60
N THR A 144 15.85 1.47 18.74
CA THR A 144 16.11 2.26 19.94
C THR A 144 17.55 2.01 20.45
N MET A 145 18.00 0.74 20.50
CA MET A 145 19.39 0.41 20.83
C MET A 145 20.38 1.10 19.90
N ASP A 146 20.18 1.08 18.59
CA ASP A 146 21.08 1.72 17.62
C ASP A 146 21.19 3.22 17.81
N ARG A 147 20.08 3.89 18.17
CA ARG A 147 20.09 5.32 18.51
C ARG A 147 20.97 5.60 19.74
N LEU A 148 20.82 4.79 20.79
CA LEU A 148 21.63 4.95 21.99
C LEU A 148 23.10 4.62 21.73
N LEU A 149 23.37 3.52 21.04
CA LEU A 149 24.73 3.11 20.70
C LEU A 149 25.45 4.11 19.79
N ALA A 150 24.72 4.76 18.87
CA ALA A 150 25.28 5.82 18.04
C ALA A 150 25.79 7.03 18.86
N GLU A 151 25.15 7.28 20.01
CA GLU A 151 25.51 8.31 20.99
C GLU A 151 26.45 7.77 22.08
N GLU A 152 26.99 6.55 21.93
CA GLU A 152 27.86 5.86 22.88
C GLU A 152 27.24 5.61 24.27
N ILE A 153 25.91 5.62 24.39
CA ILE A 153 25.16 5.38 25.62
C ILE A 153 25.11 3.87 25.92
N VAL A 154 25.47 3.51 27.16
CA VAL A 154 25.49 2.13 27.64
C VAL A 154 24.27 1.83 28.53
N PRO A 155 23.92 0.55 28.77
CA PRO A 155 22.77 0.18 29.61
C PRO A 155 22.79 0.76 31.03
N ASP A 156 23.94 0.96 31.58
CA ASP A 156 24.08 1.47 32.95
C ASP A 156 23.70 2.97 33.03
N ASP A 157 23.88 3.74 31.95
CA ASP A 157 23.47 5.15 31.89
C ASP A 157 21.95 5.32 32.01
N LEU A 158 21.16 4.32 31.54
CA LEU A 158 19.71 4.30 31.68
C LEU A 158 19.25 4.13 33.14
N MET A 159 20.11 3.61 33.98
CA MET A 159 19.83 3.36 35.41
C MET A 159 20.42 4.42 36.33
N GLU A 160 20.97 5.50 35.78
CA GLU A 160 21.46 6.61 36.58
C GLU A 160 20.32 7.31 37.33
N PRO A 161 20.57 7.79 38.59
CA PRO A 161 19.54 8.45 39.40
C PRO A 161 18.84 9.58 38.67
N ARG A 162 19.53 10.41 37.91
CA ARG A 162 18.93 11.53 37.13
C ARG A 162 17.91 11.06 36.09
N VAL A 163 18.10 9.86 35.49
CA VAL A 163 17.17 9.27 34.50
C VAL A 163 16.00 8.66 35.23
N LEU A 164 16.23 7.93 36.33
CA LEU A 164 15.20 7.28 37.12
C LEU A 164 14.27 8.30 37.79
N ASP A 165 14.80 9.43 38.29
CA ASP A 165 14.00 10.51 38.86
C ASP A 165 13.05 11.13 37.82
N LEU A 166 13.53 11.36 36.59
CA LEU A 166 12.66 11.83 35.49
C LEU A 166 11.58 10.85 35.13
N VAL A 167 11.85 9.54 35.22
CA VAL A 167 10.90 8.48 34.94
C VAL A 167 9.92 8.30 36.09
N GLY A 168 10.33 8.61 37.34
CA GLY A 168 9.49 8.61 38.53
C GLY A 168 8.27 9.51 38.41
N ASP A 169 8.41 10.63 37.71
CA ASP A 169 7.35 11.59 37.42
C ASP A 169 6.46 11.21 36.21
N LEU A 170 6.80 10.15 35.49
CA LEU A 170 6.07 9.67 34.31
C LEU A 170 5.09 8.55 34.65
N ALA A 171 4.17 8.24 33.70
CA ALA A 171 3.23 7.15 33.87
C ALA A 171 3.94 5.79 34.04
N GLU A 172 3.37 4.89 34.86
CA GLU A 172 3.93 3.58 35.23
C GLU A 172 4.43 2.74 34.06
N HIS A 173 3.76 2.86 32.89
CA HIS A 173 4.17 2.11 31.71
C HIS A 173 5.54 2.52 31.17
N TRP A 174 5.94 3.79 31.31
CA TRP A 174 7.27 4.25 30.91
C TRP A 174 8.36 3.70 31.84
N GLN A 175 8.06 3.60 33.15
CA GLN A 175 8.97 3.01 34.14
C GLN A 175 9.20 1.52 33.83
N ALA A 176 8.12 0.78 33.62
CA ALA A 176 8.18 -0.63 33.27
C ALA A 176 8.91 -0.85 31.92
N SER A 177 8.67 0.00 30.93
CA SER A 177 9.31 -0.05 29.61
C SER A 177 10.82 0.18 29.72
N LEU A 178 11.26 1.23 30.44
CA LEU A 178 12.68 1.54 30.65
C LEU A 178 13.42 0.40 31.32
N VAL A 179 12.88 -0.15 32.42
CA VAL A 179 13.51 -1.23 33.17
C VAL A 179 13.62 -2.49 32.33
N THR A 180 12.55 -2.85 31.61
CA THR A 180 12.55 -4.00 30.69
C THR A 180 13.58 -3.80 29.57
N PHE A 181 13.60 -2.63 28.96
CA PHE A 181 14.54 -2.31 27.90
C PHE A 181 16.00 -2.40 28.37
N ALA A 182 16.32 -1.82 29.54
CA ALA A 182 17.67 -1.89 30.11
C ALA A 182 18.11 -3.33 30.41
N ARG A 183 17.20 -4.18 30.92
CA ARG A 183 17.48 -5.62 31.14
C ARG A 183 17.72 -6.37 29.81
N VAL A 184 16.89 -6.16 28.83
CA VAL A 184 17.04 -6.77 27.51
C VAL A 184 18.37 -6.34 26.89
N GLN A 185 18.72 -5.06 26.98
CA GLN A 185 19.97 -4.52 26.45
C GLN A 185 21.21 -5.13 27.18
N LYS A 186 21.13 -5.30 28.48
CA LYS A 186 22.21 -5.93 29.28
C LYS A 186 22.39 -7.41 28.91
N ARG A 187 21.30 -8.18 28.80
CA ARG A 187 21.32 -9.56 28.32
C ARG A 187 21.85 -9.68 26.91
N TRP A 188 21.42 -8.76 26.03
CA TRP A 188 21.89 -8.70 24.65
C TRP A 188 23.41 -8.48 24.57
N ARG A 189 23.96 -7.57 25.38
CA ARG A 189 25.41 -7.33 25.46
C ARG A 189 26.16 -8.58 25.87
N SER A 190 25.70 -9.30 26.89
CA SER A 190 26.31 -10.56 27.30
C SER A 190 26.26 -11.61 26.18
N GLN A 191 25.16 -11.70 25.47
CA GLN A 191 25.02 -12.62 24.33
C GLN A 191 25.97 -12.28 23.16
N LEU A 192 26.23 -11.01 22.92
CA LEU A 192 27.20 -10.57 21.92
C LEU A 192 28.65 -10.91 22.36
N GLU A 193 28.96 -10.77 23.63
CA GLU A 193 30.26 -11.17 24.19
C GLU A 193 30.52 -12.68 24.01
N ASP A 194 29.50 -13.52 24.28
CA ASP A 194 29.57 -14.98 24.04
C ASP A 194 29.80 -15.31 22.56
N TRP A 195 29.29 -14.51 21.64
CA TRP A 195 29.45 -14.69 20.21
C TRP A 195 30.69 -14.03 19.62
N ASN A 196 31.49 -13.35 20.45
CA ASN A 196 32.61 -12.50 20.01
C ASN A 196 32.18 -11.56 18.86
N ALA A 197 31.05 -10.89 19.05
CA ALA A 197 30.43 -9.97 18.09
C ALA A 197 30.04 -8.67 18.77
N VAL A 198 29.71 -7.66 18.00
CA VAL A 198 29.18 -6.37 18.46
C VAL A 198 28.07 -5.89 17.54
N ASP A 199 27.23 -4.95 18.00
CA ASP A 199 26.27 -4.27 17.13
C ASP A 199 26.99 -3.44 16.07
N ALA A 200 26.34 -3.24 14.91
CA ALA A 200 26.92 -2.48 13.81
C ALA A 200 27.28 -1.03 14.23
N ALA A 201 26.42 -0.38 15.03
CA ALA A 201 26.67 0.96 15.57
C ALA A 201 27.89 0.98 16.51
N THR A 202 27.99 0.00 17.40
CA THR A 202 29.15 -0.13 18.31
C THR A 202 30.44 -0.37 17.52
N ARG A 203 30.43 -1.26 16.52
CA ARG A 203 31.59 -1.54 15.67
C ARG A 203 32.05 -0.27 14.95
N ARG A 204 31.11 0.50 14.41
CA ARG A 204 31.39 1.77 13.75
C ARG A 204 32.10 2.77 14.71
N ASN A 205 31.57 2.94 15.90
CA ASN A 205 32.20 3.81 16.90
C ASN A 205 33.60 3.34 17.29
N LEU A 206 33.78 2.03 17.51
CA LEU A 206 35.10 1.45 17.80
C LEU A 206 36.12 1.69 16.69
N LEU A 207 35.72 1.61 15.44
CA LEU A 207 36.57 1.91 14.28
C LEU A 207 36.92 3.41 14.21
N PHE A 208 35.97 4.30 14.48
CA PHE A 208 36.24 5.75 14.54
C PHE A 208 37.19 6.10 15.67
N ARG A 209 36.99 5.56 16.86
CA ARG A 209 37.86 5.72 18.02
C ARG A 209 39.28 5.15 17.80
N HIS A 210 39.36 4.02 17.08
CA HIS A 210 40.65 3.44 16.69
C HIS A 210 41.37 4.36 15.68
N ALA A 211 40.70 4.84 14.65
CA ALA A 211 41.28 5.74 13.65
C ALA A 211 41.71 7.07 14.30
N GLU A 212 40.86 7.67 15.15
CA GLU A 212 41.13 8.88 15.91
C GLU A 212 42.44 8.76 16.71
N ARG A 213 42.52 7.73 17.58
CA ARG A 213 43.70 7.50 18.45
C ARG A 213 44.96 7.29 17.63
N ARG A 214 44.89 6.50 16.55
CA ARG A 214 46.04 6.25 15.68
C ARG A 214 46.51 7.50 14.96
N TRP A 215 45.60 8.28 14.41
CA TRP A 215 45.91 9.48 13.65
C TRP A 215 46.33 10.68 14.55
N ALA A 216 45.85 10.72 15.78
CA ALA A 216 46.33 11.67 16.79
C ALA A 216 47.73 11.35 17.23
N ALA A 217 48.13 10.07 17.36
CA ALA A 217 49.47 9.64 17.72
C ALA A 217 50.44 9.79 16.55
N GLU A 218 50.04 9.42 15.33
CA GLU A 218 50.88 9.51 14.12
C GLU A 218 49.98 9.89 12.92
N ALA A 219 50.04 11.17 12.56
CA ALA A 219 49.28 11.70 11.43
C ALA A 219 49.71 11.05 10.11
N PRO A 220 48.80 10.63 9.24
CA PRO A 220 49.08 10.08 7.92
C PRO A 220 49.98 11.03 7.11
N ALA A 221 51.02 10.49 6.49
CA ALA A 221 51.87 11.24 5.58
C ALA A 221 51.14 11.74 4.30
N THR A 222 49.98 11.13 4.00
CA THR A 222 49.12 11.45 2.85
C THR A 222 47.91 12.29 3.30
N PRO A 223 47.39 13.17 2.43
CA PRO A 223 46.27 14.04 2.79
C PRO A 223 44.98 13.23 3.08
N VAL A 224 44.26 13.65 4.13
CA VAL A 224 42.92 13.12 4.50
C VAL A 224 41.93 14.28 4.54
N VAL A 225 40.87 14.19 3.77
CA VAL A 225 39.81 15.20 3.70
C VAL A 225 38.46 14.56 3.95
N ALA A 226 37.69 15.06 4.93
CA ALA A 226 36.30 14.68 5.12
C ALA A 226 35.40 15.68 4.38
N ALA A 227 34.49 15.19 3.55
CA ALA A 227 33.66 16.04 2.72
C ALA A 227 32.19 15.63 2.74
N GLY A 228 31.31 16.59 3.07
CA GLY A 228 29.87 16.39 3.04
C GLY A 228 29.30 15.61 4.22
N VAL A 229 30.07 15.34 5.24
CA VAL A 229 29.62 14.63 6.46
C VAL A 229 28.78 15.59 7.30
N THR A 230 27.54 15.15 7.63
CA THR A 230 26.57 15.90 8.43
C THR A 230 26.17 15.20 9.73
N SER A 231 26.56 13.93 9.88
CA SER A 231 26.34 13.17 11.10
C SER A 231 27.17 13.77 12.26
N ALA A 232 26.49 13.96 13.39
CA ALA A 232 27.09 14.53 14.59
C ALA A 232 27.38 13.47 15.68
N ALA A 233 27.40 12.18 15.35
CA ALA A 233 27.73 11.11 16.32
C ALA A 233 29.06 11.41 17.01
N PRO A 234 29.18 11.27 18.36
CA PRO A 234 30.36 11.69 19.13
C PRO A 234 31.67 11.12 18.60
N ALA A 235 31.75 9.80 18.40
CA ALA A 235 32.99 9.17 17.88
C ALA A 235 33.39 9.67 16.49
N LEU A 236 32.43 10.03 15.63
CA LEU A 236 32.71 10.61 14.32
C LEU A 236 33.17 12.09 14.44
N ALA A 237 32.50 12.86 15.30
CA ALA A 237 32.88 14.27 15.54
C ALA A 237 34.32 14.40 16.02
N ASP A 238 34.77 13.54 16.95
CA ASP A 238 36.14 13.51 17.44
C ASP A 238 37.13 13.10 16.34
N LEU A 239 36.77 12.11 15.50
CA LEU A 239 37.58 11.77 14.33
C LEU A 239 37.68 12.95 13.35
N LEU A 240 36.58 13.68 13.08
CA LEU A 240 36.59 14.86 12.22
C LEU A 240 37.41 15.99 12.84
N ARG A 241 37.37 16.16 14.14
CA ARG A 241 38.27 17.10 14.87
C ARG A 241 39.73 16.76 14.59
N THR A 242 40.12 15.50 14.81
CA THR A 242 41.49 15.02 14.54
C THR A 242 41.88 15.27 13.10
N VAL A 243 41.03 14.96 12.11
CA VAL A 243 41.29 15.24 10.69
C VAL A 243 41.45 16.73 10.41
N SER A 244 40.68 17.61 11.08
CA SER A 244 40.78 19.06 10.88
C SER A 244 42.12 19.66 11.41
N GLU A 245 42.73 19.00 12.37
CA GLU A 245 44.01 19.43 12.99
C GLU A 245 45.25 18.88 12.30
N MET A 246 45.11 17.84 11.46
CA MET A 246 46.24 17.26 10.72
C MET A 246 46.94 18.30 9.82
N PRO A 247 48.25 18.17 9.59
CA PRO A 247 49.01 19.07 8.68
C PRO A 247 48.41 19.16 7.28
N SER A 248 47.99 18.02 6.71
CA SER A 248 47.37 17.90 5.37
C SER A 248 45.92 17.46 5.45
N GLY A 249 45.23 17.69 6.56
CA GLY A 249 43.84 17.38 6.75
C GLY A 249 42.89 18.56 6.47
N ALA A 250 41.61 18.29 6.23
CA ALA A 250 40.57 19.29 6.15
C ALA A 250 39.17 18.63 6.32
N VAL A 251 38.21 19.39 6.87
CA VAL A 251 36.80 19.02 6.95
C VAL A 251 36.00 20.05 6.15
N ILE A 252 35.17 19.58 5.22
CA ILE A 252 34.39 20.43 4.32
C ILE A 252 32.91 20.11 4.53
N LEU A 253 32.21 21.04 5.19
CA LEU A 253 30.79 20.90 5.54
C LEU A 253 29.91 21.39 4.40
N PRO A 254 28.75 20.73 4.15
CA PRO A 254 27.74 21.23 3.21
C PRO A 254 26.89 22.30 3.89
N ASP A 255 26.55 23.34 3.16
CA ASP A 255 25.47 24.29 3.41
C ASP A 255 25.46 24.96 4.80
N LEU A 256 26.60 24.99 5.52
CA LEU A 256 26.69 25.79 6.75
C LEU A 256 26.57 27.28 6.39
N ASP A 257 25.61 27.95 6.98
CA ASP A 257 25.34 29.37 6.74
C ASP A 257 26.32 30.26 7.52
N LEU A 258 27.37 30.66 6.83
CA LEU A 258 28.38 31.59 7.40
C LEU A 258 27.89 33.04 7.42
N ALA A 259 26.80 33.39 6.72
CA ALA A 259 26.25 34.73 6.66
C ALA A 259 25.14 34.99 7.70
N MET A 260 24.71 33.98 8.41
CA MET A 260 23.70 34.09 9.46
C MET A 260 24.20 34.96 10.61
N ASP A 261 23.35 35.87 11.12
CA ASP A 261 23.70 36.71 12.29
C ASP A 261 24.03 35.82 13.51
N GLU A 262 25.01 36.27 14.29
CA GLU A 262 25.47 35.57 15.50
C GLU A 262 24.32 35.38 16.50
N ALA A 263 23.51 36.42 16.72
CA ALA A 263 22.35 36.34 17.61
C ALA A 263 21.33 35.28 17.17
N VAL A 264 21.10 35.12 15.86
CA VAL A 264 20.22 34.07 15.30
C VAL A 264 20.85 32.69 15.46
N TRP A 265 22.18 32.59 15.27
CA TRP A 265 22.89 31.35 15.52
C TRP A 265 22.82 30.91 16.98
N ASP A 266 22.95 31.88 17.94
CA ASP A 266 22.81 31.58 19.38
C ASP A 266 21.40 31.19 19.75
N GLU A 267 20.35 31.79 19.14
CA GLU A 267 18.94 31.45 19.31
C GLU A 267 18.63 29.98 18.95
N LEU A 268 19.47 29.33 18.13
CA LEU A 268 19.30 27.91 17.84
C LEU A 268 19.43 27.01 19.09
N GLY A 269 20.00 27.49 20.16
CA GLY A 269 20.10 26.80 21.44
C GLY A 269 21.43 26.07 21.68
N ARG A 270 21.46 25.17 22.63
CA ARG A 270 22.66 24.50 23.16
C ARG A 270 23.32 23.54 22.16
N ALA A 271 22.55 22.83 21.41
CA ALA A 271 23.01 21.88 20.37
C ALA A 271 24.13 20.95 20.87
N GLY A 272 23.85 20.20 21.92
CA GLY A 272 24.78 19.20 22.46
C GLY A 272 25.90 19.75 23.35
N VAL A 273 25.96 21.06 23.61
CA VAL A 273 26.94 21.65 24.51
C VAL A 273 26.30 22.00 25.84
N ALA A 274 26.60 21.23 26.88
CA ALA A 274 26.14 21.51 28.22
C ALA A 274 26.86 22.78 28.77
N PRO A 275 26.15 23.76 29.34
CA PRO A 275 26.78 24.98 29.92
C PRO A 275 27.61 24.65 31.17
N GLU A 276 27.26 23.58 31.88
CA GLU A 276 27.95 23.05 33.05
C GLU A 276 27.98 21.52 32.96
N PRO A 277 28.94 20.85 33.63
CA PRO A 277 29.10 19.39 33.50
C PRO A 277 27.86 18.56 33.88
N GLU A 278 27.02 19.09 34.77
CA GLU A 278 25.77 18.42 35.21
C GLU A 278 24.51 18.86 34.45
N ALA A 279 24.64 19.86 33.56
CA ALA A 279 23.50 20.37 32.78
C ALA A 279 23.19 19.50 31.59
N GLU A 280 21.88 19.46 31.22
CA GLU A 280 21.45 18.75 30.01
C GLU A 280 22.08 19.37 28.75
N PRO A 281 22.60 18.56 27.80
CA PRO A 281 23.22 19.05 26.56
C PRO A 281 22.17 19.64 25.58
N PHE A 282 20.89 19.32 25.77
CA PHE A 282 19.79 19.84 24.97
C PHE A 282 18.78 20.57 25.86
N ALA A 283 18.38 21.78 25.45
CA ALA A 283 17.34 22.53 26.15
C ALA A 283 15.99 22.35 25.46
N ARG A 284 14.88 22.52 26.19
CA ARG A 284 13.50 22.48 25.64
C ARG A 284 13.28 23.55 24.56
N GLY A 285 13.98 24.66 24.64
CA GLY A 285 13.90 25.79 23.71
C GLY A 285 14.80 25.66 22.48
N ASP A 286 15.58 24.59 22.36
CA ASP A 286 16.46 24.39 21.22
C ASP A 286 15.67 24.30 19.92
N ALA A 287 16.10 25.03 18.89
CA ALA A 287 15.47 25.04 17.57
C ALA A 287 15.85 23.80 16.74
N VAL A 288 15.60 22.62 17.29
CA VAL A 288 16.02 21.31 16.72
C VAL A 288 15.48 21.06 15.31
N SER A 289 14.37 21.70 14.93
CA SER A 289 13.79 21.61 13.58
C SER A 289 14.41 22.61 12.58
N HIS A 290 15.39 23.40 13.00
CA HIS A 290 16.08 24.35 12.11
C HIS A 290 17.13 23.64 11.24
N PRO A 291 17.25 23.96 9.93
CA PRO A 291 18.18 23.27 9.01
C PRO A 291 19.66 23.39 9.40
N GLN A 292 20.05 24.37 10.22
CA GLN A 292 21.43 24.55 10.67
C GLN A 292 21.72 23.90 12.04
N TYR A 293 20.68 23.38 12.73
CA TYR A 293 20.86 22.87 14.09
C TYR A 293 21.80 21.66 14.15
N HIS A 294 21.68 20.72 13.22
CA HIS A 294 22.55 19.52 13.17
C HIS A 294 24.02 19.89 12.88
N LEU A 295 24.29 20.94 12.09
CA LEU A 295 25.65 21.43 11.86
C LEU A 295 26.19 22.16 13.09
N LYS A 296 25.32 22.89 13.82
CA LYS A 296 25.68 23.47 15.12
C LYS A 296 26.06 22.37 16.13
N LEU A 297 25.26 21.28 16.18
CA LEU A 297 25.57 20.12 17.00
C LEU A 297 26.91 19.47 16.63
N LEU A 298 27.17 19.29 15.34
CA LEU A 298 28.43 18.73 14.86
C LEU A 298 29.62 19.63 15.25
N LEU A 299 29.52 20.92 15.00
CA LEU A 299 30.59 21.89 15.40
C LEU A 299 30.80 21.92 16.91
N GLY A 300 29.72 21.90 17.69
CA GLY A 300 29.77 21.82 19.16
C GLY A 300 30.56 20.60 19.65
N ARG A 301 30.24 19.42 19.10
CA ARG A 301 30.93 18.16 19.41
C ARG A 301 32.37 18.11 18.91
N MET A 302 32.66 18.75 17.77
CA MET A 302 34.04 18.93 17.30
C MET A 302 34.82 19.97 18.13
N GLY A 303 34.18 20.76 18.98
CA GLY A 303 34.80 21.86 19.69
C GLY A 303 35.31 22.96 18.75
N VAL A 304 34.59 23.24 17.66
CA VAL A 304 34.91 24.26 16.64
C VAL A 304 33.84 25.34 16.65
N ALA A 305 34.24 26.58 16.86
CA ALA A 305 33.35 27.72 16.76
C ALA A 305 33.00 28.03 15.31
N ARG A 306 31.73 28.48 15.03
CA ARG A 306 31.33 28.85 13.67
C ARG A 306 32.26 29.88 13.03
N GLY A 307 32.79 30.85 13.81
CA GLY A 307 33.71 31.85 13.36
C GLY A 307 35.10 31.33 12.89
N GLU A 308 35.45 30.09 13.25
CA GLU A 308 36.67 29.42 12.80
C GLU A 308 36.45 28.75 11.43
N VAL A 309 35.20 28.51 11.02
CA VAL A 309 34.89 27.88 9.74
C VAL A 309 35.05 28.90 8.60
N GLN A 310 35.81 28.52 7.60
CA GLN A 310 36.09 29.35 6.44
C GLN A 310 35.28 28.92 5.22
N PRO A 311 34.93 29.86 4.30
CA PRO A 311 34.35 29.47 3.04
C PRO A 311 35.35 28.69 2.20
N TRP A 312 34.92 27.50 1.70
CA TRP A 312 35.72 26.72 0.75
C TRP A 312 35.96 27.51 -0.51
N HIS A 313 36.88 27.12 -1.31
CA HIS A 313 37.32 27.75 -2.58
C HIS A 313 36.23 28.66 -3.24
N ARG A 314 36.49 29.96 -3.34
CA ARG A 314 35.52 30.95 -3.81
C ARG A 314 35.43 31.09 -5.33
N ARG A 315 36.37 30.49 -6.09
CA ARG A 315 36.38 30.49 -7.56
C ARG A 315 35.58 29.28 -8.10
N GLY A 316 34.93 29.46 -9.24
CA GLY A 316 34.11 28.45 -9.89
C GLY A 316 32.70 28.94 -10.14
N GLU A 317 32.00 28.27 -11.05
CA GLU A 317 30.61 28.58 -11.40
C GLU A 317 29.69 28.35 -10.22
N ALA A 318 28.76 29.27 -9.99
CA ALA A 318 27.66 29.09 -9.09
C ALA A 318 26.62 28.18 -9.78
N ALA A 319 26.11 27.19 -9.05
CA ALA A 319 25.02 26.37 -9.58
C ALA A 319 23.69 27.17 -9.66
N GLY A 320 23.40 27.97 -8.63
CA GLY A 320 22.26 28.88 -8.58
C GLY A 320 22.65 30.32 -8.38
N PRO A 321 21.69 31.26 -8.46
CA PRO A 321 21.96 32.69 -8.20
C PRO A 321 22.51 32.91 -6.78
N PRO A 322 23.63 33.62 -6.59
CA PRO A 322 24.24 33.83 -5.26
C PRO A 322 23.28 34.49 -4.23
N GLU A 323 22.44 35.44 -4.69
CA GLU A 323 21.44 36.11 -3.85
C GLU A 323 20.42 35.16 -3.23
N ARG A 324 20.22 33.97 -3.80
CA ARG A 324 19.30 32.95 -3.27
C ARG A 324 19.74 32.46 -1.89
N SER A 325 21.03 32.42 -1.58
CA SER A 325 21.52 32.05 -0.25
C SER A 325 20.96 32.97 0.84
N HIS A 326 20.80 34.27 0.58
CA HIS A 326 20.18 35.18 1.55
C HIS A 326 18.70 34.89 1.74
N ALA A 327 17.98 34.56 0.67
CA ALA A 327 16.57 34.17 0.75
C ALA A 327 16.37 32.84 1.48
N ILE A 328 17.27 31.85 1.25
CA ILE A 328 17.25 30.55 1.96
C ILE A 328 17.53 30.75 3.47
N SER A 329 18.53 31.57 3.81
CA SER A 329 18.80 31.91 5.20
C SER A 329 17.63 32.60 5.88
N ALA A 330 17.02 33.59 5.21
CA ALA A 330 15.81 34.25 5.72
C ALA A 330 14.60 33.31 5.85
N LEU A 331 14.44 32.34 4.94
CA LEU A 331 13.32 31.40 4.92
C LEU A 331 13.18 30.61 6.23
N PHE A 332 14.31 30.21 6.82
CA PHE A 332 14.32 29.33 7.99
C PHE A 332 14.59 30.09 9.30
N LEU A 333 14.49 31.41 9.33
CA LEU A 333 14.67 32.17 10.58
C LEU A 333 13.83 31.59 11.72
N PRO A 334 14.37 31.45 12.95
CA PRO A 334 13.59 31.08 14.13
C PRO A 334 12.42 32.06 14.38
N PRO A 335 11.42 31.65 15.18
CA PRO A 335 10.21 32.45 15.38
C PRO A 335 10.45 33.90 15.77
N GLU A 336 11.36 34.17 16.68
CA GLU A 336 11.67 35.53 17.13
C GLU A 336 12.28 36.38 16.00
N ALA A 337 13.23 35.81 15.26
CA ALA A 337 13.90 36.49 14.15
C ALA A 337 13.03 36.61 12.90
N SER A 338 11.96 35.81 12.75
CA SER A 338 11.07 35.81 11.58
C SER A 338 10.30 37.13 11.41
N ARG A 339 10.18 37.95 12.44
CA ARG A 339 9.64 39.32 12.34
C ARG A 339 10.37 40.20 11.32
N ARG A 340 11.63 39.88 11.03
CA ARG A 340 12.44 40.56 9.98
C ARG A 340 11.87 40.37 8.56
N TRP A 341 11.01 39.42 8.31
CA TRP A 341 10.37 39.24 6.99
C TRP A 341 9.56 40.45 6.54
N ILE A 342 8.95 41.18 7.51
CA ILE A 342 8.14 42.37 7.21
C ILE A 342 8.97 43.45 6.52
N ASP A 343 10.24 43.59 6.94
CA ASP A 343 11.16 44.66 6.48
C ASP A 343 12.11 44.18 5.40
N LEU A 344 12.06 42.89 4.97
CA LEU A 344 12.96 42.39 3.93
C LEU A 344 12.58 42.95 2.55
N PRO A 345 13.48 43.64 1.86
CA PRO A 345 13.22 44.12 0.52
C PRO A 345 13.09 42.97 -0.48
N ALA A 346 12.37 43.20 -1.58
CA ALA A 346 12.00 42.19 -2.56
C ALA A 346 13.20 41.46 -3.18
N ASP A 347 14.33 42.12 -3.33
CA ASP A 347 15.58 41.53 -3.85
C ASP A 347 16.18 40.47 -2.89
N LYS A 348 15.99 40.62 -1.58
CA LYS A 348 16.51 39.71 -0.57
C LYS A 348 15.58 38.51 -0.27
N ARG A 349 14.29 38.57 -0.64
CA ARG A 349 13.33 37.50 -0.47
C ARG A 349 12.96 36.79 -1.77
N ARG A 350 13.50 37.25 -2.91
CA ARG A 350 13.27 36.65 -4.20
C ARG A 350 14.01 35.33 -4.35
N LEU A 351 13.26 34.29 -4.71
CA LEU A 351 13.77 32.95 -5.03
C LEU A 351 13.82 32.77 -6.56
N ALA A 352 14.67 33.53 -7.26
CA ALA A 352 14.79 33.47 -8.71
C ALA A 352 15.03 32.03 -9.21
N GLY A 353 14.25 31.54 -10.17
CA GLY A 353 14.32 30.17 -10.70
C GLY A 353 13.59 29.13 -9.86
N VAL A 354 12.94 29.52 -8.76
CA VAL A 354 12.05 28.64 -7.98
C VAL A 354 10.61 28.85 -8.41
N ARG A 355 9.88 27.78 -8.66
CA ARG A 355 8.45 27.77 -9.02
C ARG A 355 7.68 26.88 -8.06
N ILE A 356 6.42 27.17 -7.82
CA ILE A 356 5.51 26.43 -6.95
C ILE A 356 4.36 25.87 -7.81
N MET A 357 4.15 24.58 -7.73
CA MET A 357 3.09 23.87 -8.44
C MET A 357 2.16 23.19 -7.44
N GLN A 358 0.87 23.50 -7.50
CA GLN A 358 -0.17 22.88 -6.70
C GLN A 358 -1.17 22.17 -7.60
N SER A 359 -1.18 20.85 -7.58
CA SER A 359 -2.13 19.98 -8.28
C SER A 359 -3.37 19.72 -7.43
N ALA A 360 -4.43 19.24 -8.04
CA ALA A 360 -5.64 18.81 -7.34
C ALA A 360 -5.42 17.48 -6.60
N THR A 361 -4.73 16.53 -7.24
CA THR A 361 -4.53 15.15 -6.75
C THR A 361 -3.08 14.70 -6.89
N PRO A 362 -2.63 13.64 -6.17
CA PRO A 362 -1.30 13.06 -6.34
C PRO A 362 -1.05 12.49 -7.74
N GLU A 363 -2.10 12.08 -8.44
CA GLU A 363 -2.00 11.59 -9.83
C GLU A 363 -1.68 12.74 -10.79
N GLU A 364 -2.39 13.86 -10.67
CA GLU A 364 -2.10 15.07 -11.44
C GLU A 364 -0.70 15.60 -11.14
N GLU A 365 -0.28 15.56 -9.86
CA GLU A 365 1.09 15.90 -9.46
C GLU A 365 2.13 15.03 -10.17
N ALA A 366 1.96 13.71 -10.13
CA ALA A 366 2.88 12.76 -10.74
C ALA A 366 2.98 12.97 -12.25
N GLN A 367 1.86 13.18 -12.92
CA GLN A 367 1.80 13.42 -14.36
C GLN A 367 2.46 14.75 -14.74
N ALA A 368 2.17 15.84 -14.01
CA ALA A 368 2.79 17.13 -14.24
C ALA A 368 4.31 17.11 -14.00
N VAL A 369 4.77 16.42 -12.94
CA VAL A 369 6.20 16.21 -12.68
C VAL A 369 6.86 15.45 -13.83
N ALA A 370 6.23 14.38 -14.34
CA ALA A 370 6.75 13.61 -15.47
C ALA A 370 6.85 14.47 -16.74
N LEU A 371 5.88 15.37 -16.98
CA LEU A 371 5.91 16.32 -18.10
C LEU A 371 7.04 17.35 -17.96
N LEU A 372 7.28 17.89 -16.76
CA LEU A 372 8.43 18.76 -16.50
C LEU A 372 9.77 18.07 -16.77
N VAL A 373 9.89 16.79 -16.36
CA VAL A 373 11.06 15.97 -16.67
C VAL A 373 11.22 15.80 -18.18
N ARG A 374 10.13 15.44 -18.86
CA ARG A 374 10.14 15.25 -20.33
C ARG A 374 10.53 16.54 -21.07
N GLU A 375 9.95 17.68 -20.68
CA GLU A 375 10.31 18.99 -21.22
C GLU A 375 11.79 19.29 -21.02
N ALA A 376 12.31 19.09 -19.79
CA ALA A 376 13.71 19.37 -19.49
C ALA A 376 14.67 18.52 -20.32
N LEU A 377 14.31 17.32 -20.70
CA LEU A 377 15.13 16.42 -21.54
C LEU A 377 15.25 16.89 -23.00
N GLU A 378 14.39 17.79 -23.48
CA GLU A 378 14.53 18.43 -24.80
C GLU A 378 15.80 19.29 -24.86
N MET A 379 16.30 19.77 -23.72
CA MET A 379 17.53 20.50 -23.63
C MET A 379 18.74 19.57 -23.54
N PRO A 380 19.66 19.59 -24.51
CA PRO A 380 20.83 18.72 -24.50
C PRO A 380 21.66 18.90 -23.21
N GLY A 381 22.01 17.80 -22.56
CA GLY A 381 22.84 17.80 -21.37
C GLY A 381 22.15 18.19 -20.06
N LYS A 382 20.93 18.75 -20.08
CA LYS A 382 20.19 19.12 -18.86
C LYS A 382 19.87 17.91 -18.01
N ARG A 383 20.20 17.97 -16.71
CA ARG A 383 19.97 16.92 -15.72
C ARG A 383 18.80 17.28 -14.82
N VAL A 384 17.98 16.30 -14.52
CA VAL A 384 16.80 16.47 -13.68
C VAL A 384 16.87 15.52 -12.49
N ALA A 385 16.61 16.05 -11.30
CA ALA A 385 16.42 15.28 -10.09
C ALA A 385 14.99 15.51 -9.56
N VAL A 386 14.24 14.45 -9.38
CA VAL A 386 13.02 14.48 -8.60
C VAL A 386 13.37 14.05 -7.18
N VAL A 387 13.02 14.85 -6.19
CA VAL A 387 13.28 14.58 -4.78
C VAL A 387 11.95 14.40 -4.07
N THR A 388 11.72 13.24 -3.50
CA THR A 388 10.51 12.98 -2.72
C THR A 388 10.72 11.87 -1.68
N PRO A 389 10.24 12.05 -0.45
CA PRO A 389 10.17 10.98 0.54
C PRO A 389 8.99 10.03 0.28
N ASP A 390 8.00 10.46 -0.54
CA ASP A 390 6.82 9.67 -0.87
C ASP A 390 7.14 8.64 -1.96
N ARG A 391 7.22 7.36 -1.54
CA ARG A 391 7.54 6.26 -2.45
C ARG A 391 6.39 5.90 -3.39
N ALA A 392 5.15 6.16 -2.99
CA ALA A 392 3.99 5.95 -3.84
C ALA A 392 3.95 6.98 -4.97
N LEU A 393 4.20 8.26 -4.65
CA LEU A 393 4.32 9.32 -5.64
C LEU A 393 5.50 9.08 -6.59
N ALA A 394 6.67 8.68 -6.05
CA ALA A 394 7.84 8.35 -6.86
C ALA A 394 7.52 7.28 -7.89
N ARG A 395 6.79 6.22 -7.49
CA ARG A 395 6.38 5.14 -8.39
C ARG A 395 5.43 5.65 -9.50
N ARG A 396 4.42 6.45 -9.15
CA ARG A 396 3.52 7.05 -10.16
C ARG A 396 4.30 7.86 -11.19
N ILE A 397 5.29 8.65 -10.74
CA ILE A 397 6.16 9.42 -11.64
C ILE A 397 6.96 8.48 -12.56
N VAL A 398 7.53 7.38 -12.05
CA VAL A 398 8.23 6.37 -12.87
C VAL A 398 7.28 5.79 -13.92
N ASP A 399 6.06 5.42 -13.52
CA ASP A 399 5.09 4.81 -14.43
C ASP A 399 4.67 5.80 -15.55
N HIS A 400 4.52 7.09 -15.25
CA HIS A 400 4.28 8.13 -16.27
C HIS A 400 5.49 8.33 -17.19
N LEU A 401 6.72 8.31 -16.68
CA LEU A 401 7.92 8.43 -17.48
C LEU A 401 8.11 7.25 -18.46
N LEU A 402 7.70 6.05 -18.05
CA LEU A 402 7.74 4.86 -18.91
C LEU A 402 6.87 4.99 -20.17
N ARG A 403 5.84 5.85 -20.17
CA ARG A 403 5.02 6.13 -21.39
C ARG A 403 5.88 6.67 -22.53
N TRP A 404 7.01 7.30 -22.21
CA TRP A 404 7.97 7.83 -23.18
C TRP A 404 9.30 7.06 -23.17
N GLU A 405 9.29 5.83 -22.68
CA GLU A 405 10.48 4.97 -22.58
C GLU A 405 11.62 5.60 -21.75
N ILE A 406 11.27 6.54 -20.86
CA ILE A 406 12.24 7.15 -19.94
C ILE A 406 12.31 6.27 -18.68
N VAL A 407 13.38 5.49 -18.59
CA VAL A 407 13.68 4.69 -17.39
C VAL A 407 14.47 5.55 -16.42
N ALA A 408 13.80 6.14 -15.43
CA ALA A 408 14.47 6.95 -14.42
C ALA A 408 15.34 6.10 -13.48
N ASP A 409 16.46 6.68 -13.00
CA ASP A 409 17.27 6.07 -11.94
C ASP A 409 16.59 6.31 -10.58
N ASP A 410 15.72 5.37 -10.16
CA ASP A 410 15.12 5.40 -8.83
C ASP A 410 16.08 4.80 -7.80
N THR A 411 16.71 5.65 -7.03
CA THR A 411 17.78 5.28 -6.11
C THR A 411 17.33 4.54 -4.87
N ALA A 412 16.09 4.73 -4.44
CA ALA A 412 15.53 3.98 -3.31
C ALA A 412 15.21 2.53 -3.69
N GLY A 413 14.91 2.28 -4.97
CA GLY A 413 14.50 0.96 -5.45
C GLY A 413 13.09 0.60 -5.02
N ARG A 414 12.77 -0.68 -5.19
CA ARG A 414 11.47 -1.25 -4.82
C ARG A 414 11.64 -2.23 -3.67
N ALA A 415 10.78 -2.18 -2.66
CA ALA A 415 10.77 -3.19 -1.60
C ALA A 415 10.58 -4.61 -2.19
N LEU A 416 11.29 -5.59 -1.67
CA LEU A 416 11.19 -6.98 -2.16
C LEU A 416 9.75 -7.50 -2.10
N SER A 417 8.96 -7.13 -1.08
CA SER A 417 7.53 -7.45 -0.95
C SER A 417 6.67 -6.97 -2.13
N GLN A 418 7.10 -5.94 -2.85
CA GLN A 418 6.39 -5.34 -3.97
C GLN A 418 6.89 -5.82 -5.33
N THR A 419 7.91 -6.68 -5.35
CA THR A 419 8.44 -7.28 -6.59
C THR A 419 7.64 -8.53 -6.98
N ALA A 420 7.80 -8.98 -8.22
CA ALA A 420 7.12 -10.17 -8.68
C ALA A 420 7.54 -11.42 -7.87
N ALA A 421 8.83 -11.64 -7.66
CA ALA A 421 9.33 -12.79 -6.91
C ALA A 421 8.86 -12.76 -5.43
N GLY A 422 8.98 -11.60 -4.76
CA GLY A 422 8.51 -11.44 -3.37
C GLY A 422 7.01 -11.61 -3.23
N ARG A 423 6.23 -11.03 -4.15
CA ARG A 423 4.76 -11.12 -4.12
C ARG A 423 4.25 -12.55 -4.28
N LEU A 424 4.89 -13.36 -5.11
CA LEU A 424 4.52 -14.78 -5.28
C LEU A 424 4.68 -15.55 -3.95
N LEU A 425 5.78 -15.32 -3.23
CA LEU A 425 6.02 -15.97 -1.94
C LEU A 425 5.00 -15.51 -0.88
N LEU A 426 4.67 -14.22 -0.85
CA LEU A 426 3.64 -13.68 0.05
C LEU A 426 2.26 -14.26 -0.24
N LEU A 427 1.87 -14.40 -1.51
CA LEU A 427 0.61 -15.04 -1.88
C LEU A 427 0.55 -16.51 -1.48
N ALA A 428 1.67 -17.23 -1.56
CA ALA A 428 1.73 -18.60 -1.04
C ALA A 428 1.52 -18.65 0.49
N ALA A 429 2.06 -17.67 1.23
CA ALA A 429 1.83 -17.54 2.66
C ALA A 429 0.37 -17.16 2.99
N GLU A 430 -0.23 -16.25 2.22
CA GLU A 430 -1.65 -15.88 2.35
C GLU A 430 -2.58 -17.10 2.13
N VAL A 431 -2.27 -17.94 1.14
CA VAL A 431 -3.02 -19.18 0.88
C VAL A 431 -2.87 -20.18 2.03
N ALA A 432 -1.66 -20.32 2.57
CA ALA A 432 -1.42 -21.20 3.73
C ALA A 432 -2.18 -20.72 4.97
N ALA A 433 -2.19 -19.40 5.23
CA ALA A 433 -2.88 -18.78 6.35
C ALA A 433 -4.41 -18.85 6.24
N GLY A 434 -4.95 -18.69 5.02
CA GLY A 434 -6.38 -18.58 4.75
C GLY A 434 -7.07 -19.89 4.35
N GLY A 435 -6.41 -21.05 4.48
CA GLY A 435 -7.00 -22.36 4.15
C GLY A 435 -7.41 -22.50 2.68
N ALA A 436 -6.64 -21.91 1.76
CA ALA A 436 -6.91 -21.81 0.33
C ALA A 436 -8.21 -21.03 0.00
N ALA A 437 -8.45 -19.94 0.71
CA ALA A 437 -9.54 -19.02 0.40
C ALA A 437 -9.53 -18.60 -1.09
N PRO A 438 -10.69 -18.56 -1.77
CA PRO A 438 -10.78 -18.35 -3.21
C PRO A 438 -10.07 -17.11 -3.73
N VAL A 439 -10.11 -15.98 -3.01
CA VAL A 439 -9.44 -14.74 -3.42
C VAL A 439 -7.92 -14.89 -3.40
N ALA A 440 -7.35 -15.37 -2.27
CA ALA A 440 -5.92 -15.60 -2.15
C ALA A 440 -5.44 -16.67 -3.13
N LEU A 441 -6.21 -17.76 -3.29
CA LEU A 441 -5.91 -18.85 -4.22
C LEU A 441 -5.88 -18.35 -5.67
N THR A 442 -6.90 -17.65 -6.11
CA THR A 442 -6.95 -17.10 -7.47
C THR A 442 -5.84 -16.09 -7.70
N ALA A 443 -5.53 -15.23 -6.73
CA ALA A 443 -4.42 -14.29 -6.81
C ALA A 443 -3.06 -15.02 -6.99
N LEU A 444 -2.81 -16.09 -6.23
CA LEU A 444 -1.61 -16.91 -6.35
C LEU A 444 -1.50 -17.55 -7.74
N LEU A 445 -2.57 -18.18 -8.21
CA LEU A 445 -2.58 -18.89 -9.49
C LEU A 445 -2.60 -17.94 -10.71
N MET A 446 -3.14 -16.73 -10.57
CA MET A 446 -3.11 -15.67 -11.59
C MET A 446 -1.77 -14.94 -11.65
N HIS A 447 -0.92 -15.10 -10.64
CA HIS A 447 0.34 -14.36 -10.56
C HIS A 447 1.18 -14.50 -11.86
N PRO A 448 1.81 -13.43 -12.37
CA PRO A 448 2.52 -13.45 -13.67
C PRO A 448 3.56 -14.54 -13.80
N LEU A 449 4.22 -14.94 -12.71
CA LEU A 449 5.22 -16.02 -12.71
C LEU A 449 4.61 -17.42 -12.60
N ALA A 450 3.33 -17.57 -12.20
CA ALA A 450 2.71 -18.87 -11.98
C ALA A 450 2.27 -19.51 -13.31
N HIS A 451 2.79 -20.70 -13.63
CA HIS A 451 2.42 -21.49 -14.81
C HIS A 451 2.46 -23.01 -14.55
N GLY A 452 2.96 -23.45 -13.38
CA GLY A 452 2.99 -24.87 -13.00
C GLY A 452 3.65 -25.80 -14.03
N GLY A 453 4.67 -25.31 -14.76
CA GLY A 453 5.35 -26.06 -15.83
C GLY A 453 4.54 -26.22 -17.12
N MET A 454 3.43 -25.49 -17.30
CA MET A 454 2.60 -25.50 -18.51
C MET A 454 2.80 -24.22 -19.32
N ASP A 455 2.28 -24.19 -20.57
CA ASP A 455 2.10 -22.95 -21.30
C ASP A 455 1.20 -21.99 -20.50
N ARG A 456 1.56 -20.72 -20.45
CA ARG A 456 0.86 -19.72 -19.64
C ARG A 456 -0.59 -19.50 -20.09
N ARG A 457 -0.87 -19.57 -21.38
CA ARG A 457 -2.23 -19.42 -21.93
C ARG A 457 -3.10 -20.58 -21.49
N ASP A 458 -2.59 -21.81 -21.59
CA ASP A 458 -3.31 -23.02 -21.19
C ASP A 458 -3.56 -23.03 -19.67
N TRP A 459 -2.57 -22.62 -18.88
CA TRP A 459 -2.73 -22.44 -17.43
C TRP A 459 -3.88 -21.47 -17.10
N LEU A 460 -3.88 -20.28 -17.70
CA LEU A 460 -4.90 -19.27 -17.47
C LEU A 460 -6.30 -19.70 -17.98
N ALA A 461 -6.35 -20.49 -19.06
CA ALA A 461 -7.63 -21.01 -19.56
C ALA A 461 -8.29 -21.93 -18.53
N GLN A 462 -7.55 -22.83 -17.89
CA GLN A 462 -8.09 -23.67 -16.82
C GLN A 462 -8.43 -22.88 -15.56
N LEU A 463 -7.56 -21.97 -15.18
CA LEU A 463 -7.79 -21.09 -14.03
C LEU A 463 -9.07 -20.27 -14.17
N ARG A 464 -9.38 -19.75 -15.37
CA ARG A 464 -10.61 -18.99 -15.61
C ARG A 464 -11.86 -19.85 -15.39
N VAL A 465 -11.82 -21.13 -15.73
CA VAL A 465 -12.95 -22.05 -15.47
C VAL A 465 -13.13 -22.25 -13.97
N LEU A 466 -12.01 -22.42 -13.24
CA LEU A 466 -12.05 -22.52 -11.77
C LEU A 466 -12.57 -21.22 -11.15
N GLU A 467 -12.03 -20.06 -11.55
CA GLU A 467 -12.43 -18.75 -11.03
C GLU A 467 -13.94 -18.51 -11.19
N LEU A 468 -14.51 -18.79 -12.37
CA LEU A 468 -15.94 -18.71 -12.62
C LEU A 468 -16.74 -19.67 -11.74
N ALA A 469 -16.17 -20.81 -11.36
CA ALA A 469 -16.84 -21.78 -10.49
C ALA A 469 -16.74 -21.44 -9.00
N LEU A 470 -15.76 -20.59 -8.61
CA LEU A 470 -15.55 -20.09 -7.25
C LEU A 470 -16.33 -18.82 -6.95
N ARG A 471 -17.05 -18.26 -7.93
CA ARG A 471 -17.89 -17.09 -7.72
C ARG A 471 -19.09 -17.42 -6.87
N GLY A 472 -19.48 -16.47 -6.04
CA GLY A 472 -20.52 -16.63 -5.04
C GLY A 472 -19.96 -16.85 -3.63
N PRO A 473 -20.72 -17.40 -2.69
CA PRO A 473 -20.31 -17.52 -1.30
C PRO A 473 -19.04 -18.36 -1.10
N ARG A 474 -18.22 -17.94 -0.13
CA ARG A 474 -16.98 -18.63 0.22
C ARG A 474 -17.26 -20.09 0.61
N PRO A 475 -16.60 -21.08 -0.03
CA PRO A 475 -16.71 -22.48 0.38
C PRO A 475 -15.98 -22.70 1.71
N ARG A 476 -16.17 -23.88 2.31
CA ARG A 476 -15.40 -24.33 3.47
C ARG A 476 -13.91 -24.35 3.15
N GLU A 477 -13.10 -24.18 4.17
CA GLU A 477 -11.65 -24.23 4.06
C GLU A 477 -11.13 -25.61 3.63
N GLY A 478 -9.99 -25.62 2.94
CA GLY A 478 -9.28 -26.82 2.51
C GLY A 478 -9.54 -27.22 1.07
N LEU A 479 -8.86 -28.31 0.66
CA LEU A 479 -8.84 -28.76 -0.74
C LEU A 479 -10.09 -29.57 -1.14
N ALA A 480 -10.73 -30.27 -0.21
CA ALA A 480 -11.86 -31.14 -0.51
C ALA A 480 -13.07 -30.37 -1.12
N PRO A 481 -13.51 -29.23 -0.57
CA PRO A 481 -14.57 -28.43 -1.19
C PRO A 481 -14.20 -27.94 -2.60
N LEU A 482 -12.94 -27.53 -2.79
CA LEU A 482 -12.44 -27.07 -4.09
C LEU A 482 -12.40 -28.21 -5.11
N ALA A 483 -11.97 -29.41 -4.71
CA ALA A 483 -11.97 -30.61 -5.55
C ALA A 483 -13.39 -31.02 -5.96
N ALA A 484 -14.39 -30.86 -5.08
CA ALA A 484 -15.79 -31.11 -5.39
C ALA A 484 -16.31 -30.13 -6.47
N ILE A 485 -15.98 -28.84 -6.37
CA ILE A 485 -16.29 -27.82 -7.38
C ILE A 485 -15.67 -28.17 -8.74
N VAL A 486 -14.39 -28.56 -8.75
CA VAL A 486 -13.70 -29.01 -9.97
C VAL A 486 -14.37 -30.22 -10.59
N THR A 487 -14.73 -31.21 -9.76
CA THR A 487 -15.41 -32.43 -10.21
C THR A 487 -16.79 -32.14 -10.85
N ALA A 488 -17.54 -31.21 -10.27
CA ALA A 488 -18.85 -30.80 -10.84
C ALA A 488 -18.68 -30.12 -12.23
N ARG A 489 -17.53 -29.58 -12.56
CA ARG A 489 -17.22 -28.96 -13.86
C ARG A 489 -16.54 -29.89 -14.87
N ALA A 490 -16.13 -31.08 -14.44
CA ALA A 490 -15.34 -32.02 -15.26
C ALA A 490 -16.04 -32.43 -16.56
N SER A 491 -17.37 -32.56 -16.58
CA SER A 491 -18.13 -32.90 -17.79
C SER A 491 -18.08 -31.79 -18.84
N ALA A 492 -18.06 -30.54 -18.43
CA ALA A 492 -17.95 -29.38 -19.34
C ALA A 492 -16.53 -29.06 -19.75
N ASN A 493 -15.53 -29.39 -18.90
CA ASN A 493 -14.10 -29.21 -19.20
C ASN A 493 -13.27 -30.41 -18.70
N PRO A 494 -13.06 -31.43 -19.54
CA PRO A 494 -12.30 -32.63 -19.17
C PRO A 494 -10.84 -32.41 -18.80
N ALA A 495 -10.23 -31.29 -19.18
CA ALA A 495 -8.84 -30.95 -18.85
C ALA A 495 -8.69 -30.39 -17.42
N LEU A 496 -9.75 -29.84 -16.86
CA LEU A 496 -9.73 -29.18 -15.54
C LEU A 496 -9.30 -30.12 -14.40
N PRO A 497 -9.76 -31.37 -14.28
CA PRO A 497 -9.32 -32.25 -13.21
C PRO A 497 -7.83 -32.61 -13.24
N GLN A 498 -7.24 -32.72 -14.43
CA GLN A 498 -5.81 -32.99 -14.54
C GLN A 498 -4.97 -31.79 -14.17
N TRP A 499 -5.42 -30.59 -14.56
CA TRP A 499 -4.79 -29.34 -14.15
C TRP A 499 -4.91 -29.16 -12.62
N TRP A 500 -6.10 -29.44 -12.04
CA TRP A 500 -6.33 -29.33 -10.60
C TRP A 500 -5.39 -30.22 -9.80
N LYS A 501 -5.13 -31.46 -10.22
CA LYS A 501 -4.17 -32.33 -9.54
C LYS A 501 -2.78 -31.71 -9.40
N ARG A 502 -2.33 -30.92 -10.37
CA ARG A 502 -1.07 -30.18 -10.27
C ARG A 502 -1.15 -29.06 -9.24
N VAL A 503 -2.26 -28.30 -9.25
CA VAL A 503 -2.51 -27.26 -8.25
C VAL A 503 -2.60 -27.87 -6.85
N GLU A 504 -3.35 -28.94 -6.69
CA GLU A 504 -3.50 -29.65 -5.41
C GLU A 504 -2.16 -30.15 -4.86
N ALA A 505 -1.28 -30.66 -5.70
CA ALA A 505 0.07 -31.09 -5.32
C ALA A 505 0.92 -29.94 -4.75
N VAL A 506 0.75 -28.72 -5.27
CA VAL A 506 1.41 -27.51 -4.77
C VAL A 506 0.79 -27.03 -3.46
N LEU A 507 -0.54 -27.08 -3.35
CA LEU A 507 -1.28 -26.53 -2.21
C LEU A 507 -1.25 -27.45 -0.98
N SER A 508 -1.24 -28.77 -1.17
CA SER A 508 -1.30 -29.73 -0.06
C SER A 508 -0.22 -29.52 1.01
N PRO A 509 1.07 -29.29 0.67
CA PRO A 509 2.08 -29.01 1.68
C PRO A 509 1.86 -27.67 2.40
N LEU A 510 1.32 -26.65 1.72
CA LEU A 510 1.03 -25.34 2.32
C LEU A 510 -0.05 -25.46 3.40
N LEU A 511 -1.11 -26.22 3.10
CA LEU A 511 -2.24 -26.41 4.03
C LEU A 511 -1.95 -27.47 5.12
N ALA A 512 -0.86 -28.21 4.97
CA ALA A 512 -0.41 -29.19 5.98
C ALA A 512 0.58 -28.59 7.00
N LEU A 513 0.87 -27.28 6.94
CA LEU A 513 1.69 -26.61 7.95
C LEU A 513 1.05 -26.78 9.33
N PRO A 514 1.84 -27.09 10.38
CA PRO A 514 1.31 -27.23 11.75
C PRO A 514 0.83 -25.88 12.29
N GLU A 515 -0.12 -25.89 13.22
CA GLU A 515 -0.63 -24.66 13.86
C GLU A 515 0.49 -23.80 14.48
N THR A 516 1.54 -24.43 14.98
CA THR A 516 2.78 -23.76 15.40
C THR A 516 3.94 -24.60 14.92
N GLY A 517 4.84 -24.01 14.14
CA GLY A 517 5.99 -24.72 13.57
C GLY A 517 7.22 -23.85 13.43
N GLY A 518 8.35 -24.48 13.08
CA GLY A 518 9.61 -23.77 12.83
C GLY A 518 9.47 -22.83 11.62
N LEU A 519 9.85 -21.55 11.79
CA LEU A 519 9.84 -20.57 10.69
C LEU A 519 10.67 -21.04 9.48
N ALA A 520 11.83 -21.68 9.74
CA ALA A 520 12.69 -22.18 8.68
C ALA A 520 12.04 -23.27 7.82
N ASP A 521 11.25 -24.15 8.44
CA ASP A 521 10.55 -25.22 7.75
C ASP A 521 9.36 -24.69 6.97
N ALA A 522 8.60 -23.76 7.58
CA ALA A 522 7.50 -23.06 6.91
C ALA A 522 7.98 -22.34 5.64
N ILE A 523 9.09 -21.58 5.71
CA ILE A 523 9.70 -20.93 4.55
C ILE A 523 10.11 -21.96 3.49
N GLY A 524 10.65 -23.11 3.92
CA GLY A 524 11.00 -24.21 2.99
C GLY A 524 9.81 -24.69 2.18
N VAL A 525 8.66 -24.87 2.82
CA VAL A 525 7.40 -25.26 2.17
C VAL A 525 6.91 -24.18 1.21
N LEU A 526 6.93 -22.89 1.64
CA LEU A 526 6.53 -21.76 0.78
C LEU A 526 7.41 -21.67 -0.48
N VAL A 527 8.71 -21.80 -0.31
CA VAL A 527 9.68 -21.77 -1.45
C VAL A 527 9.42 -22.91 -2.41
N THR A 528 9.25 -24.14 -1.92
CA THR A 528 8.95 -25.31 -2.75
C THR A 528 7.66 -25.10 -3.57
N ALA A 529 6.63 -24.54 -2.96
CA ALA A 529 5.39 -24.22 -3.65
C ALA A 529 5.58 -23.13 -4.71
N ALA A 530 6.31 -22.05 -4.39
CA ALA A 530 6.62 -20.99 -5.34
C ALA A 530 7.47 -21.48 -6.52
N GLU A 531 8.44 -22.34 -6.28
CA GLU A 531 9.26 -23.00 -7.34
C GLU A 531 8.41 -23.91 -8.21
N ALA A 532 7.51 -24.69 -7.64
CA ALA A 532 6.60 -25.56 -8.41
C ALA A 532 5.66 -24.74 -9.33
N LEU A 533 5.29 -23.52 -8.91
CA LEU A 533 4.47 -22.61 -9.71
C LEU A 533 5.26 -21.85 -10.78
N ALA A 534 6.43 -21.33 -10.46
CA ALA A 534 7.18 -20.39 -11.30
C ALA A 534 8.41 -20.99 -11.99
N GLY A 535 8.89 -22.15 -11.54
CA GLY A 535 10.15 -22.72 -12.02
C GLY A 535 11.34 -21.80 -11.80
N GLU A 536 12.32 -21.83 -12.69
CA GLU A 536 13.53 -21.00 -12.63
C GLU A 536 13.26 -19.49 -12.68
N ALA A 537 12.09 -19.08 -13.19
CA ALA A 537 11.70 -17.67 -13.27
C ALA A 537 11.58 -17.00 -11.90
N LEU A 538 11.35 -17.76 -10.83
CA LEU A 538 11.33 -17.27 -9.44
C LEU A 538 12.64 -16.59 -9.05
N TRP A 539 13.76 -17.17 -9.47
CA TRP A 539 15.12 -16.75 -9.08
C TRP A 539 15.79 -15.84 -10.12
N ALA A 540 15.10 -15.61 -11.23
CA ALA A 540 15.62 -14.76 -12.29
C ALA A 540 15.59 -13.27 -11.89
N ARG A 541 16.41 -12.48 -12.62
CA ARG A 541 16.51 -11.01 -12.45
C ARG A 541 16.98 -10.60 -11.05
N GLU A 542 16.89 -9.30 -10.77
CA GLU A 542 17.36 -8.71 -9.51
C GLU A 542 16.48 -9.10 -8.34
N ASP A 543 15.18 -9.11 -8.53
CA ASP A 543 14.19 -9.46 -7.49
C ASP A 543 14.30 -10.95 -7.12
N GLY A 544 14.47 -11.84 -8.09
CA GLY A 544 14.70 -13.26 -7.81
C GLY A 544 16.00 -13.49 -7.03
N ARG A 545 17.09 -12.80 -7.41
CA ARG A 545 18.38 -12.89 -6.68
C ARG A 545 18.30 -12.31 -5.27
N ALA A 546 17.55 -11.22 -5.10
CA ALA A 546 17.31 -10.63 -3.77
C ALA A 546 16.48 -11.57 -2.91
N LEU A 547 15.43 -12.19 -3.47
CA LEU A 547 14.61 -13.19 -2.80
C LEU A 547 15.45 -14.40 -2.37
N ALA A 548 16.31 -14.92 -3.23
CA ALA A 548 17.17 -16.05 -2.91
C ALA A 548 18.06 -15.77 -1.68
N ARG A 549 18.72 -14.60 -1.66
CA ARG A 549 19.54 -14.19 -0.50
C ARG A 549 18.72 -14.05 0.76
N PHE A 550 17.60 -13.34 0.66
CA PHE A 550 16.69 -13.13 1.78
C PHE A 550 16.18 -14.45 2.38
N VAL A 551 15.72 -15.38 1.55
CA VAL A 551 15.21 -16.68 1.98
C VAL A 551 16.32 -17.49 2.66
N GLU A 552 17.52 -17.53 2.08
CA GLU A 552 18.63 -18.29 2.62
C GLU A 552 19.08 -17.76 3.99
N GLU A 553 19.25 -16.44 4.11
CA GLU A 553 19.61 -15.78 5.37
C GLU A 553 18.55 -16.01 6.44
N LEU A 554 17.26 -15.83 6.10
CA LEU A 554 16.16 -16.00 7.04
C LEU A 554 16.03 -17.45 7.49
N ARG A 555 16.18 -18.44 6.59
CA ARG A 555 16.13 -19.86 6.95
C ARG A 555 17.27 -20.29 7.86
N LEU A 556 18.50 -19.89 7.54
CA LEU A 556 19.67 -20.19 8.38
C LEU A 556 19.49 -19.62 9.77
N THR A 557 19.13 -18.34 9.85
CA THR A 557 18.98 -17.64 11.13
C THR A 557 17.81 -18.18 11.95
N ALA A 558 16.68 -18.48 11.31
CA ALA A 558 15.51 -19.06 11.98
C ALA A 558 15.81 -20.43 12.59
N ARG A 559 16.65 -21.26 11.94
CA ARG A 559 17.14 -22.55 12.50
C ARG A 559 18.04 -22.33 13.70
N GLU A 560 18.99 -21.40 13.63
CA GLU A 560 19.91 -21.09 14.73
C GLU A 560 19.18 -20.55 15.96
N THR A 561 18.15 -19.76 15.75
CA THR A 561 17.39 -19.13 16.85
C THR A 561 16.23 -19.97 17.34
N GLY A 562 15.86 -21.04 16.63
CA GLY A 562 14.70 -21.88 16.96
C GLY A 562 13.36 -21.14 16.88
N THR A 563 13.25 -20.13 15.99
CA THR A 563 12.05 -19.30 15.87
C THR A 563 10.85 -20.11 15.38
N CYS A 564 9.75 -20.10 16.15
CA CYS A 564 8.48 -20.73 15.82
C CYS A 564 7.44 -19.67 15.45
N VAL A 565 6.54 -20.02 14.53
CA VAL A 565 5.46 -19.15 14.01
C VAL A 565 4.17 -19.94 13.77
N GLU A 566 3.06 -19.22 13.75
CA GLU A 566 1.77 -19.72 13.31
C GLU A 566 1.59 -19.41 11.81
N PRO A 567 1.04 -20.31 10.99
CA PRO A 567 0.80 -20.06 9.56
C PRO A 567 0.01 -18.78 9.29
N ALA A 568 -0.96 -18.47 10.15
CA ALA A 568 -1.78 -17.25 10.05
C ALA A 568 -1.00 -15.92 10.12
N GLN A 569 0.28 -15.96 10.54
CA GLN A 569 1.11 -14.78 10.70
C GLN A 569 2.27 -14.71 9.69
N LEU A 570 2.45 -15.76 8.86
CA LEU A 570 3.58 -15.88 7.95
C LEU A 570 3.64 -14.75 6.93
N ASP A 571 2.51 -14.39 6.31
CA ASP A 571 2.44 -13.33 5.32
C ASP A 571 2.86 -11.98 5.91
N LEU A 572 2.40 -11.66 7.12
CA LEU A 572 2.72 -10.42 7.82
C LEU A 572 4.20 -10.36 8.21
N ILE A 573 4.76 -11.46 8.74
CA ILE A 573 6.17 -11.55 9.12
C ILE A 573 7.08 -11.39 7.91
N LEU A 574 6.77 -12.12 6.83
CA LEU A 574 7.55 -12.07 5.59
C LEU A 574 7.43 -10.71 4.92
N ARG A 575 6.25 -10.10 4.88
CA ARG A 575 6.03 -8.77 4.33
C ARG A 575 6.86 -7.72 5.07
N ASP A 576 6.77 -7.68 6.40
CA ASP A 576 7.53 -6.77 7.25
C ASP A 576 9.05 -6.94 7.08
N ALA A 577 9.52 -8.17 6.89
CA ALA A 577 10.93 -8.44 6.67
C ALA A 577 11.39 -8.08 5.25
N MET A 578 10.57 -8.35 4.23
CA MET A 578 10.86 -8.01 2.83
C MET A 578 10.76 -6.53 2.54
N ASP A 579 9.97 -5.76 3.30
CA ASP A 579 9.86 -4.30 3.14
C ASP A 579 11.18 -3.58 3.46
N GLU A 580 12.03 -4.17 4.27
CA GLU A 580 13.38 -3.65 4.57
C GLU A 580 14.42 -3.99 3.47
N VAL A 581 14.07 -4.87 2.54
CA VAL A 581 14.99 -5.30 1.46
C VAL A 581 14.70 -4.51 0.19
N ALA A 582 15.57 -3.54 -0.12
CA ALA A 582 15.46 -2.75 -1.34
C ALA A 582 16.05 -3.48 -2.55
N VAL A 583 15.23 -3.73 -3.56
CA VAL A 583 15.64 -4.28 -4.86
C VAL A 583 15.90 -3.13 -5.83
N ARG A 584 17.12 -3.06 -6.33
CA ARG A 584 17.56 -1.99 -7.25
C ARG A 584 18.06 -2.61 -8.55
N PRO A 585 17.74 -2.05 -9.73
CA PRO A 585 18.34 -2.51 -10.97
C PRO A 585 19.87 -2.29 -10.93
N PRO A 586 20.68 -3.19 -11.50
CA PRO A 586 22.14 -3.13 -11.45
C PRO A 586 22.70 -1.96 -12.24
N TRP A 587 21.97 -1.47 -13.21
CA TRP A 587 22.34 -0.35 -14.06
C TRP A 587 21.37 0.79 -13.82
N GLY A 588 21.90 1.98 -13.50
CA GLY A 588 21.12 3.21 -13.41
C GLY A 588 20.35 3.42 -14.72
N GLY A 589 19.15 3.98 -14.62
CA GLY A 589 18.27 4.27 -15.75
C GLY A 589 18.82 5.34 -16.68
N HIS A 590 17.98 6.25 -17.15
CA HIS A 590 18.38 7.34 -18.02
C HIS A 590 19.43 8.26 -17.35
N GLY A 591 20.59 8.42 -17.93
CA GLY A 591 21.76 9.09 -17.31
C GLY A 591 21.56 10.55 -16.89
N ARG A 592 20.43 11.17 -17.26
CA ARG A 592 20.09 12.56 -16.93
C ARG A 592 18.86 12.69 -16.03
N VAL A 593 18.19 11.59 -15.65
CA VAL A 593 16.98 11.60 -14.82
C VAL A 593 17.17 10.71 -13.61
N ALA A 594 17.10 11.28 -12.43
CA ALA A 594 17.17 10.52 -11.19
C ALA A 594 16.00 10.88 -10.26
N ILE A 595 15.51 9.87 -9.54
CA ILE A 595 14.50 10.02 -8.48
C ILE A 595 15.18 9.67 -7.16
N TYR A 596 15.22 10.63 -6.25
CA TYR A 596 15.89 10.54 -4.97
C TYR A 596 14.90 10.57 -3.80
N GLY A 597 15.20 9.80 -2.74
CA GLY A 597 14.79 10.17 -1.39
C GLY A 597 15.57 11.36 -0.86
N LEU A 598 15.27 11.81 0.36
CA LEU A 598 15.92 13.00 0.94
C LEU A 598 17.43 12.78 1.13
N LEU A 599 17.83 11.66 1.69
CA LEU A 599 19.23 11.35 1.96
C LEU A 599 20.05 11.19 0.66
N GLU A 600 19.47 10.52 -0.33
CA GLU A 600 20.14 10.29 -1.61
C GLU A 600 20.27 11.58 -2.45
N SER A 601 19.45 12.60 -2.18
CA SER A 601 19.51 13.89 -2.86
C SER A 601 20.69 14.74 -2.41
N ARG A 602 21.22 14.48 -1.21
CA ARG A 602 22.35 15.23 -0.65
C ARG A 602 23.57 15.15 -1.56
N MET A 603 24.16 16.30 -1.81
CA MET A 603 25.32 16.48 -2.71
C MET A 603 25.06 16.13 -4.18
N SER A 604 23.84 15.72 -4.56
CA SER A 604 23.49 15.47 -5.96
C SER A 604 23.60 16.77 -6.77
N ARG A 605 23.85 16.65 -8.08
CA ARG A 605 23.82 17.78 -8.99
C ARG A 605 22.73 17.57 -10.04
N ALA A 606 21.84 18.54 -10.13
CA ALA A 606 20.87 18.64 -11.22
C ALA A 606 20.70 20.12 -11.64
N ASP A 607 20.36 20.33 -12.89
CA ASP A 607 20.05 21.66 -13.41
C ASP A 607 18.62 22.07 -13.07
N LEU A 608 17.73 21.07 -13.00
CA LEU A 608 16.36 21.17 -12.49
C LEU A 608 16.16 20.18 -11.34
N VAL A 609 15.75 20.70 -10.18
CA VAL A 609 15.32 19.90 -9.03
C VAL A 609 13.81 20.05 -8.83
N ILE A 610 13.09 18.95 -8.77
CA ILE A 610 11.64 18.93 -8.54
C ILE A 610 11.42 18.29 -7.17
N CYS A 611 11.01 19.11 -6.19
CA CYS A 611 10.65 18.65 -4.85
C CYS A 611 9.17 18.30 -4.84
N ALA A 612 8.83 17.01 -4.82
CA ALA A 612 7.47 16.52 -4.92
C ALA A 612 6.94 15.94 -3.59
N GLY A 613 5.62 16.07 -3.38
CA GLY A 613 4.97 15.60 -2.16
C GLY A 613 5.14 16.56 -0.97
N LEU A 614 5.19 17.88 -1.18
CA LEU A 614 5.34 18.88 -0.11
C LEU A 614 4.04 19.08 0.67
N ASN A 615 3.56 18.00 1.30
CA ASN A 615 2.45 17.98 2.23
C ASN A 615 2.93 17.68 3.66
N GLU A 616 2.23 18.23 4.64
CA GLU A 616 2.53 18.01 6.06
C GLU A 616 2.34 16.54 6.43
N GLY A 617 3.31 15.96 7.12
CA GLY A 617 3.34 14.54 7.43
C GLY A 617 4.00 13.66 6.37
N VAL A 618 4.29 14.21 5.17
CA VAL A 618 5.08 13.60 4.09
C VAL A 618 6.46 14.26 4.03
N TRP A 619 6.51 15.54 3.76
CA TRP A 619 7.75 16.32 3.79
C TRP A 619 7.51 17.65 4.54
N PRO A 620 7.89 17.72 5.81
CA PRO A 620 8.56 16.72 6.64
C PRO A 620 7.63 15.57 7.05
N ALA A 621 8.20 14.39 7.25
CA ALA A 621 7.51 13.28 7.89
C ALA A 621 7.18 13.64 9.35
N ARG A 622 6.10 13.08 9.87
CA ARG A 622 5.73 13.26 11.29
C ARG A 622 6.84 12.69 12.17
N GLY A 623 7.29 13.47 13.16
CA GLY A 623 8.16 12.96 14.19
C GLY A 623 7.43 11.90 15.02
N THR A 624 7.89 10.66 14.94
CA THR A 624 7.37 9.58 15.79
C THR A 624 8.16 9.53 17.09
N ALA A 625 7.46 9.57 18.22
CA ALA A 625 8.09 9.34 19.52
C ALA A 625 8.69 7.92 19.55
N ASP A 626 9.78 7.76 20.31
CA ASP A 626 10.34 6.44 20.56
C ASP A 626 9.32 5.61 21.37
N PRO A 627 9.00 4.37 20.96
CA PRO A 627 7.99 3.57 21.65
C PRO A 627 8.45 3.03 23.00
N LEU A 628 9.75 3.01 23.27
CA LEU A 628 10.34 2.40 24.47
C LEU A 628 10.86 3.43 25.47
N LEU A 629 11.30 4.59 25.01
CA LEU A 629 11.92 5.64 25.84
C LEU A 629 11.16 6.98 25.69
N ALA A 630 10.78 7.55 26.82
CA ALA A 630 10.10 8.84 26.83
C ALA A 630 11.03 9.98 26.35
N PRO A 631 10.51 11.02 25.66
CA PRO A 631 11.32 12.13 25.15
C PRO A 631 12.16 12.86 26.21
N PRO A 632 11.71 13.06 27.47
CA PRO A 632 12.58 13.62 28.51
C PRO A 632 13.81 12.74 28.81
N VAL A 633 13.65 11.43 28.81
CA VAL A 633 14.73 10.47 29.03
C VAL A 633 15.78 10.58 27.93
N LEU A 634 15.34 10.60 26.67
CA LEU A 634 16.26 10.77 25.53
C LEU A 634 17.06 12.07 25.63
N ARG A 635 16.41 13.18 26.00
CA ARG A 635 17.12 14.47 26.19
C ARG A 635 18.16 14.40 27.30
N ALA A 636 17.81 13.83 28.44
CA ALA A 636 18.72 13.68 29.58
C ALA A 636 19.95 12.82 29.25
N LEU A 637 19.75 11.83 28.38
CA LEU A 637 20.81 10.98 27.83
C LEU A 637 21.62 11.64 26.72
N GLY A 638 21.28 12.85 26.30
CA GLY A 638 21.99 13.53 25.20
C GLY A 638 21.66 13.02 23.82
N VAL A 639 20.51 12.34 23.67
CA VAL A 639 20.01 11.83 22.37
C VAL A 639 19.08 12.86 21.72
N PRO A 640 19.30 13.24 20.45
CA PRO A 640 18.42 14.15 19.73
C PRO A 640 16.99 13.61 19.65
N GLY A 641 15.99 14.49 19.90
CA GLY A 641 14.58 14.13 19.88
C GLY A 641 14.03 13.85 18.46
N ALA A 642 12.76 13.45 18.39
CA ALA A 642 12.08 13.14 17.12
C ALA A 642 12.07 14.34 16.14
N ASP A 643 11.95 15.57 16.65
CA ASP A 643 11.92 16.79 15.83
C ASP A 643 13.27 17.10 15.14
N PHE A 644 14.36 16.48 15.57
CA PHE A 644 15.66 16.61 14.91
C PHE A 644 15.60 16.15 13.44
N ARG A 645 14.78 15.14 13.12
CA ARG A 645 14.56 14.69 11.73
C ARG A 645 13.86 15.75 10.88
N ILE A 646 13.01 16.58 11.49
CA ILE A 646 12.39 17.71 10.80
C ILE A 646 13.47 18.72 10.39
N GLY A 647 14.44 18.97 11.27
CA GLY A 647 15.60 19.84 10.96
C GLY A 647 16.45 19.30 9.81
N LEU A 648 16.69 18.00 9.76
CA LEU A 648 17.38 17.35 8.63
C LEU A 648 16.58 17.48 7.33
N SER A 649 15.26 17.26 7.37
CA SER A 649 14.38 17.45 6.21
C SER A 649 14.32 18.90 5.73
N ALA A 650 14.43 19.87 6.65
CA ALA A 650 14.55 21.30 6.34
C ALA A 650 15.89 21.62 5.65
N HIS A 651 16.98 20.98 6.10
CA HIS A 651 18.30 21.10 5.47
C HIS A 651 18.29 20.53 4.04
N ASP A 652 17.66 19.37 3.83
CA ASP A 652 17.54 18.77 2.51
C ASP A 652 16.77 19.68 1.54
N LEU A 653 15.68 20.32 2.01
CA LEU A 653 14.97 21.32 1.19
C LEU A 653 15.81 22.58 0.94
N ALA A 654 16.53 23.09 1.95
CA ALA A 654 17.41 24.23 1.80
C ALA A 654 18.51 23.96 0.75
N SER A 655 19.09 22.77 0.78
CA SER A 655 20.06 22.30 -0.23
C SER A 655 19.44 22.19 -1.62
N ALA A 656 18.24 21.62 -1.74
CA ALA A 656 17.50 21.54 -3.02
C ALA A 656 17.22 22.93 -3.61
N LEU A 657 16.84 23.90 -2.77
CA LEU A 657 16.64 25.30 -3.19
C LEU A 657 17.91 25.95 -3.74
N GLY A 658 19.07 25.40 -3.51
CA GLY A 658 20.35 25.84 -4.08
C GLY A 658 20.55 25.50 -5.55
N ALA A 659 19.74 24.63 -6.16
CA ALA A 659 19.84 24.25 -7.57
C ALA A 659 19.47 25.41 -8.53
N PRO A 660 19.96 25.41 -9.79
CA PRO A 660 19.65 26.47 -10.76
C PRO A 660 18.16 26.70 -10.94
N GLU A 661 17.41 25.66 -11.25
CA GLU A 661 15.96 25.67 -11.35
C GLU A 661 15.35 24.72 -10.32
N VAL A 662 14.26 25.14 -9.66
CA VAL A 662 13.55 24.34 -8.66
C VAL A 662 12.05 24.44 -8.88
N VAL A 663 11.36 23.31 -8.77
CA VAL A 663 9.89 23.27 -8.71
C VAL A 663 9.48 22.61 -7.41
N LEU A 664 8.67 23.32 -6.62
CA LEU A 664 8.10 22.84 -5.35
C LEU A 664 6.68 22.37 -5.62
N CYS A 665 6.43 21.07 -5.48
CA CYS A 665 5.17 20.44 -5.88
C CYS A 665 4.40 19.87 -4.68
N ARG A 666 3.08 19.98 -4.71
CA ARG A 666 2.17 19.34 -3.78
C ARG A 666 0.83 19.02 -4.42
N ALA A 667 0.14 18.01 -3.88
CA ALA A 667 -1.28 17.78 -4.15
C ALA A 667 -2.16 18.47 -3.09
N ALA A 668 -3.28 19.05 -3.50
CA ALA A 668 -4.24 19.70 -2.59
C ALA A 668 -5.10 18.70 -1.82
N ARG A 669 -5.24 17.47 -2.34
CA ARG A 669 -6.02 16.37 -1.74
C ARG A 669 -5.22 15.07 -1.87
N ASP A 670 -5.48 14.14 -0.96
CA ASP A 670 -5.04 12.75 -1.01
C ASP A 670 -6.24 11.80 -0.84
N GLU A 671 -5.98 10.52 -0.63
CA GLU A 671 -7.02 9.48 -0.43
C GLU A 671 -7.88 9.73 0.82
N SER A 672 -7.35 10.44 1.82
CA SER A 672 -8.04 10.77 3.06
C SER A 672 -8.84 12.10 3.01
N GLY A 673 -8.69 12.89 1.94
CA GLY A 673 -9.36 14.17 1.74
C GLY A 673 -8.42 15.35 1.48
N PRO A 674 -8.76 16.57 1.96
CA PRO A 674 -7.89 17.74 1.80
C PRO A 674 -6.55 17.57 2.52
N ALA A 675 -5.44 17.73 1.81
CA ALA A 675 -4.09 17.63 2.35
C ALA A 675 -3.58 18.99 2.83
N ILE A 676 -2.90 19.00 3.98
CA ILE A 676 -2.31 20.21 4.55
C ILE A 676 -0.99 20.50 3.84
N PRO A 677 -0.75 21.74 3.35
CA PRO A 677 0.55 22.13 2.80
C PRO A 677 1.68 21.92 3.81
N SER A 678 2.84 21.48 3.34
CA SER A 678 4.06 21.41 4.16
C SER A 678 4.34 22.75 4.84
N ARG A 679 4.69 22.71 6.13
CA ARG A 679 5.16 23.89 6.86
C ARG A 679 6.33 24.61 6.16
N PHE A 680 7.13 23.87 5.41
CA PHE A 680 8.24 24.43 4.64
C PHE A 680 7.73 25.21 3.42
N LEU A 681 6.75 24.67 2.71
CA LEU A 681 6.12 25.36 1.58
C LEU A 681 5.38 26.61 2.04
N LEU A 682 4.68 26.55 3.17
CA LEU A 682 4.02 27.71 3.77
C LEU A 682 5.03 28.83 4.11
N ARG A 683 6.22 28.49 4.59
CA ARG A 683 7.32 29.45 4.82
C ARG A 683 7.79 30.08 3.53
N VAL A 684 7.95 29.30 2.45
CA VAL A 684 8.31 29.81 1.13
C VAL A 684 7.26 30.80 0.63
N GLN A 685 5.99 30.46 0.72
CA GLN A 685 4.87 31.33 0.33
C GLN A 685 4.84 32.62 1.15
N ALA A 686 5.02 32.52 2.47
CA ALA A 686 5.05 33.66 3.38
C ALA A 686 6.25 34.60 3.08
N LEU A 687 7.44 34.05 2.82
CA LEU A 687 8.61 34.85 2.45
C LEU A 687 8.41 35.58 1.12
N LEU A 688 7.83 34.89 0.13
CA LEU A 688 7.55 35.47 -1.19
C LEU A 688 6.50 36.59 -1.12
N GLY A 689 5.43 36.41 -0.32
CA GLY A 689 4.37 37.40 -0.16
C GLY A 689 3.79 37.85 -1.51
N ASP A 690 3.94 39.14 -1.80
CA ASP A 690 3.50 39.79 -3.08
C ASP A 690 4.23 39.29 -4.35
N LEU A 691 5.31 38.55 -4.18
CA LEU A 691 6.05 37.95 -5.31
C LEU A 691 5.50 36.57 -5.71
N LEU A 692 4.57 35.99 -4.95
CA LEU A 692 4.14 34.60 -5.09
C LEU A 692 3.62 34.27 -6.51
N ASP A 693 2.82 35.16 -7.12
CA ASP A 693 2.26 34.94 -8.44
C ASP A 693 3.33 34.76 -9.53
N ARG A 694 4.49 35.41 -9.35
CA ARG A 694 5.63 35.27 -10.26
C ARG A 694 6.38 33.94 -10.15
N HIS A 695 6.09 33.21 -9.09
CA HIS A 695 6.69 31.93 -8.77
C HIS A 695 5.73 30.75 -8.97
N THR A 696 4.56 30.95 -9.60
CA THR A 696 3.58 29.91 -9.83
C THR A 696 3.86 29.13 -11.11
N GLU A 697 3.80 27.81 -11.08
CA GLU A 697 3.87 26.89 -12.22
C GLU A 697 2.49 26.32 -12.50
N THR A 698 1.87 26.71 -13.60
CA THR A 698 0.56 26.19 -14.03
C THR A 698 0.64 25.43 -15.34
N ARG A 699 1.63 25.70 -16.18
CA ARG A 699 1.76 25.12 -17.53
C ARG A 699 1.83 23.61 -17.53
N ALA A 700 2.59 23.01 -16.59
CA ALA A 700 2.69 21.57 -16.50
C ALA A 700 1.36 20.93 -16.07
N LEU A 701 0.58 21.62 -15.23
CA LEU A 701 -0.77 21.19 -14.85
C LEU A 701 -1.73 21.26 -16.02
N ASP A 702 -1.68 22.34 -16.80
CA ASP A 702 -2.51 22.49 -17.99
C ASP A 702 -2.23 21.39 -19.02
N TRP A 703 -0.95 21.01 -19.18
CA TRP A 703 -0.58 19.87 -20.01
C TRP A 703 -1.06 18.53 -19.43
N ALA A 704 -0.95 18.33 -18.13
CA ALA A 704 -1.42 17.12 -17.47
C ALA A 704 -2.94 16.95 -17.67
N ARG A 705 -3.70 18.02 -17.49
CA ARG A 705 -5.15 18.05 -17.74
C ARG A 705 -5.48 17.79 -19.21
N ALA A 706 -4.79 18.46 -20.12
CA ALA A 706 -5.01 18.27 -21.56
C ALA A 706 -4.73 16.83 -22.03
N LEU A 707 -3.89 16.07 -21.33
CA LEU A 707 -3.69 14.63 -21.61
C LEU A 707 -4.85 13.74 -21.16
N THR A 708 -5.62 14.18 -20.18
CA THR A 708 -6.71 13.39 -19.56
C THR A 708 -8.09 13.91 -19.96
N GLU A 709 -8.22 15.18 -20.31
CA GLU A 709 -9.46 15.78 -20.71
C GLU A 709 -9.75 15.48 -22.19
N ALA A 710 -10.94 14.95 -22.46
CA ALA A 710 -11.48 14.84 -23.81
C ALA A 710 -12.52 15.94 -24.04
N ALA A 711 -12.71 16.32 -25.28
CA ALA A 711 -13.82 17.19 -25.64
C ALA A 711 -15.14 16.53 -25.18
N PRO A 712 -16.08 17.31 -24.62
CA PRO A 712 -17.40 16.77 -24.26
C PRO A 712 -18.01 16.07 -25.46
N SER A 713 -18.37 14.80 -25.31
CA SER A 713 -19.15 14.08 -26.32
C SER A 713 -20.64 14.34 -26.11
N GLU A 714 -21.44 14.21 -27.16
CA GLU A 714 -22.88 14.21 -26.98
C GLU A 714 -23.28 13.04 -26.05
N PRO A 715 -24.26 13.24 -25.16
CA PRO A 715 -24.79 12.18 -24.32
C PRO A 715 -25.24 10.99 -25.16
N TYR A 716 -24.98 9.79 -24.67
CA TYR A 716 -25.43 8.58 -25.33
C TYR A 716 -26.98 8.57 -25.38
N PRO A 717 -27.58 8.32 -26.53
CA PRO A 717 -29.04 8.29 -26.61
C PRO A 717 -29.60 7.11 -25.80
N ARG A 718 -30.80 7.29 -25.25
CA ARG A 718 -31.51 6.22 -24.54
C ARG A 718 -31.55 4.94 -25.38
N PRO A 719 -31.01 3.81 -24.88
CA PRO A 719 -30.96 2.57 -25.65
C PRO A 719 -32.34 2.04 -26.03
N ALA A 720 -32.48 1.68 -27.29
CA ALA A 720 -33.68 1.12 -27.84
C ALA A 720 -33.37 0.08 -28.94
N PRO A 721 -32.70 -1.04 -28.60
CA PRO A 721 -32.29 -2.05 -29.57
C PRO A 721 -33.49 -2.64 -30.34
N LYS A 722 -33.24 -2.95 -31.62
CA LYS A 722 -34.23 -3.54 -32.54
C LYS A 722 -33.65 -4.84 -33.09
N PRO A 723 -33.69 -5.95 -32.32
CA PRO A 723 -33.23 -7.24 -32.82
C PRO A 723 -34.10 -7.72 -34.00
N THR A 724 -33.51 -8.61 -34.82
CA THR A 724 -34.22 -9.22 -35.96
C THR A 724 -35.35 -10.14 -35.46
N ALA A 725 -36.28 -10.52 -36.35
CA ALA A 725 -37.36 -11.44 -36.00
C ALA A 725 -36.86 -12.81 -35.50
N GLU A 726 -35.74 -13.31 -36.06
CA GLU A 726 -35.10 -14.53 -35.61
C GLU A 726 -34.53 -14.41 -34.19
N GLN A 727 -33.88 -13.28 -33.88
CA GLN A 727 -33.33 -12.99 -32.53
C GLN A 727 -34.46 -12.81 -31.49
N ARG A 728 -35.64 -12.35 -31.90
CA ARG A 728 -36.81 -12.16 -31.05
C ARG A 728 -37.53 -13.46 -30.73
N ASP A 729 -37.25 -14.54 -31.47
CA ASP A 729 -37.87 -15.83 -31.25
C ASP A 729 -37.33 -16.50 -29.99
N VAL A 730 -37.75 -16.01 -28.85
CA VAL A 730 -37.34 -16.43 -27.52
C VAL A 730 -38.57 -16.82 -26.70
N ALA A 731 -38.37 -17.74 -25.77
CA ALA A 731 -39.41 -18.10 -24.79
C ALA A 731 -39.57 -16.99 -23.73
N ILE A 732 -40.77 -16.87 -23.19
CA ILE A 732 -41.07 -15.97 -22.07
C ILE A 732 -41.21 -16.80 -20.81
N SER A 733 -40.40 -16.57 -19.78
CA SER A 733 -40.60 -17.14 -18.45
C SER A 733 -41.64 -16.34 -17.66
N ALA A 734 -42.28 -16.97 -16.69
CA ALA A 734 -43.31 -16.33 -15.85
C ALA A 734 -42.78 -15.03 -15.20
N THR A 735 -41.52 -14.99 -14.81
CA THR A 735 -40.85 -13.82 -14.20
C THR A 735 -40.34 -12.81 -15.23
N ALA A 736 -40.16 -13.20 -16.49
CA ALA A 736 -39.63 -12.33 -17.53
C ALA A 736 -40.70 -11.40 -18.13
N LEU A 737 -42.01 -11.72 -18.01
CA LEU A 737 -43.09 -10.90 -18.51
C LEU A 737 -43.08 -9.48 -17.89
N ASP A 738 -42.88 -9.41 -16.56
CA ASP A 738 -42.87 -8.14 -15.86
C ASP A 738 -41.73 -7.22 -16.37
N ARG A 739 -40.56 -7.82 -16.66
CA ARG A 739 -39.41 -7.09 -17.23
C ARG A 739 -39.70 -6.66 -18.67
N LEU A 740 -40.33 -7.53 -19.45
CA LEU A 740 -40.67 -7.19 -20.85
C LEU A 740 -41.59 -5.98 -20.93
N LEU A 741 -42.53 -5.84 -19.99
CA LEU A 741 -43.48 -4.72 -19.95
C LEU A 741 -42.98 -3.50 -19.22
N GLY A 742 -42.15 -3.68 -18.19
CA GLY A 742 -41.62 -2.63 -17.32
C GLY A 742 -40.33 -1.99 -17.84
N ASP A 743 -39.35 -2.82 -18.12
CA ASP A 743 -38.06 -2.41 -18.72
C ASP A 743 -37.65 -3.38 -19.83
N PRO A 744 -38.14 -3.21 -21.03
CA PRO A 744 -37.86 -4.10 -22.16
C PRO A 744 -36.37 -4.30 -22.44
N PHE A 745 -35.48 -3.31 -22.13
CA PHE A 745 -34.06 -3.45 -22.31
C PHE A 745 -33.47 -4.53 -21.39
N GLN A 746 -33.97 -4.67 -20.15
CA GLN A 746 -33.52 -5.75 -19.25
C GLN A 746 -33.94 -7.12 -19.87
N PHE A 747 -35.13 -7.24 -20.36
CA PHE A 747 -35.56 -8.47 -21.07
C PHE A 747 -34.66 -8.77 -22.27
N TYR A 748 -34.33 -7.74 -23.08
CA TYR A 748 -33.40 -7.88 -24.21
C TYR A 748 -32.02 -8.38 -23.75
N ALA A 749 -31.45 -7.77 -22.69
CA ALA A 749 -30.18 -8.19 -22.15
C ALA A 749 -30.19 -9.64 -21.65
N GLU A 750 -31.21 -10.04 -20.90
CA GLU A 750 -31.27 -11.36 -20.27
C GLU A 750 -31.72 -12.49 -21.26
N GLN A 751 -32.75 -12.26 -22.03
CA GLN A 751 -33.38 -13.32 -22.82
C GLN A 751 -32.81 -13.41 -24.24
N ILE A 752 -32.47 -12.26 -24.85
CA ILE A 752 -31.95 -12.23 -26.22
C ILE A 752 -30.43 -12.28 -26.22
N MET A 753 -29.77 -11.39 -25.45
CA MET A 753 -28.32 -11.34 -25.34
C MET A 753 -27.76 -12.43 -24.42
N ARG A 754 -28.59 -13.01 -23.56
CA ARG A 754 -28.24 -14.04 -22.55
C ARG A 754 -27.17 -13.61 -21.59
N LEU A 755 -27.13 -12.29 -21.27
CA LEU A 755 -26.23 -11.75 -20.29
C LEU A 755 -26.68 -12.15 -18.89
N LYS A 756 -25.72 -12.58 -18.09
CA LYS A 756 -25.92 -12.90 -16.67
C LYS A 756 -24.95 -12.09 -15.84
N GLU A 757 -25.43 -11.61 -14.70
CA GLU A 757 -24.59 -11.01 -13.70
C GLU A 757 -23.58 -12.04 -13.17
N LEU A 758 -22.31 -11.60 -13.03
CA LEU A 758 -21.29 -12.41 -12.41
C LEU A 758 -21.20 -12.03 -10.93
N GLU A 759 -21.45 -12.99 -10.07
CA GLU A 759 -21.24 -12.84 -8.63
C GLU A 759 -19.76 -12.58 -8.34
N ALA A 760 -19.46 -11.85 -7.26
CA ALA A 760 -18.09 -11.67 -6.80
C ALA A 760 -17.50 -13.00 -6.30
N VAL A 761 -16.18 -13.10 -6.28
CA VAL A 761 -15.50 -14.21 -5.59
C VAL A 761 -15.58 -13.92 -4.09
N GLU A 762 -15.98 -14.91 -3.28
CA GLU A 762 -16.26 -14.74 -1.84
C GLU A 762 -17.37 -13.71 -1.55
N GLU A 763 -18.37 -13.64 -2.41
CA GLU A 763 -19.51 -12.75 -2.20
C GLU A 763 -20.24 -13.11 -0.89
N GLU A 764 -20.67 -12.09 -0.15
CA GLU A 764 -21.53 -12.33 1.01
C GLU A 764 -22.87 -12.91 0.55
N PRO A 765 -23.38 -13.95 1.23
CA PRO A 765 -24.66 -14.55 0.85
C PRO A 765 -25.81 -13.55 0.93
N GLY A 766 -26.18 -13.03 -0.22
CA GLY A 766 -27.29 -12.09 -0.36
C GLY A 766 -28.67 -12.78 -0.38
N PRO A 767 -29.76 -11.98 -0.53
CA PRO A 767 -31.14 -12.48 -0.58
C PRO A 767 -31.37 -13.57 -1.66
N LYS A 768 -30.66 -13.48 -2.78
CA LYS A 768 -30.75 -14.48 -3.87
C LYS A 768 -30.27 -15.86 -3.42
N TRP A 769 -29.12 -15.95 -2.74
CA TRP A 769 -28.58 -17.22 -2.21
C TRP A 769 -29.51 -17.82 -1.17
N GLN A 770 -30.07 -16.97 -0.28
CA GLN A 770 -31.04 -17.39 0.73
C GLN A 770 -32.32 -17.98 0.07
N GLY A 771 -32.81 -17.31 -0.97
CA GLY A 771 -33.94 -17.78 -1.75
C GLY A 771 -33.67 -19.17 -2.33
N ILE A 772 -32.58 -19.35 -3.07
CA ILE A 772 -32.19 -20.63 -3.68
C ILE A 772 -32.06 -21.73 -2.62
N THR A 773 -31.44 -21.44 -1.49
CA THR A 773 -31.25 -22.40 -0.40
C THR A 773 -32.60 -22.78 0.26
N ALA A 774 -33.47 -21.80 0.54
CA ALA A 774 -34.79 -22.02 1.11
C ALA A 774 -35.66 -22.89 0.22
N HIS A 775 -35.70 -22.60 -1.09
CA HIS A 775 -36.45 -23.41 -2.07
C HIS A 775 -35.93 -24.85 -2.14
N ALA A 776 -34.60 -25.06 -2.15
CA ALA A 776 -34.00 -26.39 -2.17
C ALA A 776 -34.36 -27.19 -0.90
N ILE A 777 -34.38 -26.54 0.27
CA ILE A 777 -34.79 -27.19 1.53
C ILE A 777 -36.28 -27.54 1.50
N LEU A 778 -37.15 -26.62 1.08
CA LEU A 778 -38.60 -26.85 1.00
C LEU A 778 -38.94 -27.93 -0.02
N GLN A 779 -38.28 -27.95 -1.17
CA GLN A 779 -38.45 -29.03 -2.14
C GLN A 779 -38.16 -30.39 -1.53
N ARG A 780 -36.96 -30.59 -0.94
CA ARG A 780 -36.57 -31.86 -0.33
C ARG A 780 -37.47 -32.25 0.85
N TRP A 781 -37.91 -31.27 1.61
CA TRP A 781 -38.85 -31.52 2.70
C TRP A 781 -40.22 -32.01 2.21
N HIS A 782 -40.76 -31.39 1.17
CA HIS A 782 -42.01 -31.88 0.56
C HIS A 782 -41.84 -33.27 -0.06
N GLU A 783 -40.74 -33.55 -0.74
CA GLU A 783 -40.41 -34.88 -1.28
C GLU A 783 -40.29 -35.91 -0.15
N ALA A 784 -39.64 -35.61 0.96
CA ALA A 784 -39.54 -36.49 2.11
C ALA A 784 -40.94 -36.80 2.72
N ARG A 785 -41.83 -35.81 2.76
CA ARG A 785 -43.19 -35.97 3.28
C ARG A 785 -44.07 -36.91 2.44
N THR A 786 -43.76 -37.16 1.20
CA THR A 786 -44.46 -38.15 0.39
C THR A 786 -44.28 -39.57 0.94
N THR A 787 -43.16 -39.83 1.60
CA THR A 787 -42.80 -41.11 2.23
C THR A 787 -43.06 -41.12 3.73
N ASP A 788 -42.75 -40.03 4.42
CA ASP A 788 -42.95 -39.81 5.85
C ASP A 788 -43.71 -38.51 6.10
N PRO A 789 -45.04 -38.53 6.32
CA PRO A 789 -45.85 -37.32 6.57
C PRO A 789 -45.38 -36.48 7.79
N GLN A 790 -44.60 -37.08 8.69
CA GLN A 790 -44.09 -36.42 9.89
C GLN A 790 -42.62 -35.92 9.73
N ALA A 791 -42.06 -36.00 8.52
CA ALA A 791 -40.69 -35.55 8.26
C ALA A 791 -40.43 -34.17 8.84
N GLU A 792 -39.32 -34.05 9.62
CA GLU A 792 -38.85 -32.80 10.21
C GLU A 792 -38.01 -32.02 9.21
N ILE A 793 -38.12 -30.69 9.23
CA ILE A 793 -37.41 -29.82 8.28
C ILE A 793 -35.96 -29.55 8.70
N ALA A 794 -35.67 -29.56 10.00
CA ALA A 794 -34.34 -29.24 10.54
C ALA A 794 -33.22 -30.18 10.06
N PRO A 795 -33.36 -31.53 10.08
CA PRO A 795 -32.34 -32.41 9.52
C PRO A 795 -32.09 -32.23 8.03
N ILE A 796 -33.14 -31.93 7.27
CA ILE A 796 -33.07 -31.70 5.82
C ILE A 796 -32.34 -30.39 5.54
N MET A 797 -32.63 -29.34 6.31
CA MET A 797 -31.90 -28.08 6.23
C MET A 797 -30.41 -28.29 6.47
N THR A 798 -30.04 -29.00 7.54
CA THR A 798 -28.65 -29.32 7.86
C THR A 798 -27.97 -30.05 6.69
N ALA A 799 -28.60 -31.03 6.11
CA ALA A 799 -28.06 -31.78 4.97
C ALA A 799 -27.85 -30.89 3.72
N VAL A 800 -28.83 -30.04 3.38
CA VAL A 800 -28.72 -29.12 2.25
C VAL A 800 -27.60 -28.10 2.45
N MET A 801 -27.47 -27.55 3.67
CA MET A 801 -26.38 -26.59 4.00
C MET A 801 -25.01 -27.26 3.97
N GLU A 802 -24.92 -28.55 4.32
CA GLU A 802 -23.66 -29.31 4.23
C GLU A 802 -23.29 -29.61 2.78
N GLU A 803 -24.23 -29.99 1.94
CA GLU A 803 -24.02 -30.21 0.51
C GLU A 803 -23.65 -28.92 -0.23
N ALA A 804 -24.22 -27.80 0.18
CA ALA A 804 -23.86 -26.47 -0.35
C ALA A 804 -22.45 -26.02 0.05
N ASN A 805 -21.70 -26.75 0.88
CA ASN A 805 -20.36 -26.41 1.38
C ASN A 805 -20.29 -25.01 2.02
N ALA A 806 -21.39 -24.53 2.61
CA ALA A 806 -21.46 -23.21 3.22
C ALA A 806 -20.45 -23.05 4.36
N HIS A 807 -19.74 -21.93 4.38
CA HIS A 807 -18.75 -21.63 5.42
C HIS A 807 -19.40 -21.67 6.82
N PRO A 808 -18.75 -22.24 7.87
CA PRO A 808 -19.34 -22.36 9.21
C PRO A 808 -19.85 -21.06 9.82
N LEU A 809 -19.19 -19.94 9.57
CA LEU A 809 -19.64 -18.62 10.04
C LEU A 809 -20.99 -18.21 9.43
N LEU A 810 -21.17 -18.49 8.13
CA LEU A 810 -22.44 -18.22 7.44
C LEU A 810 -23.56 -19.08 8.00
N ARG A 811 -23.28 -20.33 8.25
CA ARG A 811 -24.21 -21.25 8.92
C ARG A 811 -24.64 -20.70 10.28
N ALA A 812 -23.69 -20.34 11.13
CA ALA A 812 -23.97 -19.80 12.46
C ALA A 812 -24.88 -18.55 12.45
N LEU A 813 -24.74 -17.69 11.44
CA LEU A 813 -25.53 -16.46 11.30
C LEU A 813 -26.93 -16.70 10.73
N TRP A 814 -27.08 -17.66 9.80
CA TRP A 814 -28.28 -17.81 8.98
C TRP A 814 -29.17 -19.00 9.36
N GLU A 815 -28.59 -20.12 9.81
CA GLU A 815 -29.34 -21.32 10.17
C GLU A 815 -30.50 -21.08 11.15
N PRO A 816 -30.31 -20.35 12.27
CA PRO A 816 -31.40 -20.17 13.23
C PRO A 816 -32.59 -19.38 12.66
N ARG A 817 -32.33 -18.34 11.87
CA ARG A 817 -33.37 -17.51 11.26
C ARG A 817 -34.10 -18.26 10.14
N LEU A 818 -33.36 -18.94 9.31
CA LEU A 818 -33.91 -19.74 8.21
C LEU A 818 -34.75 -20.90 8.76
N LEU A 819 -34.27 -21.58 9.81
CA LEU A 819 -35.00 -22.65 10.46
C LEU A 819 -36.35 -22.14 11.00
N ALA A 820 -36.37 -21.04 11.74
CA ALA A 820 -37.61 -20.47 12.28
C ALA A 820 -38.63 -20.13 11.17
N ALA A 821 -38.17 -19.60 10.05
CA ALA A 821 -39.01 -19.29 8.90
C ALA A 821 -39.54 -20.57 8.20
N LEU A 822 -38.69 -21.59 8.09
CA LEU A 822 -39.08 -22.88 7.48
C LEU A 822 -40.01 -23.69 8.38
N GLU A 823 -39.84 -23.61 9.70
CA GLU A 823 -40.76 -24.23 10.69
C GLU A 823 -42.16 -23.60 10.63
N TRP A 824 -42.25 -22.29 10.38
CA TRP A 824 -43.52 -21.65 10.11
C TRP A 824 -44.20 -22.28 8.88
N VAL A 825 -43.49 -22.43 7.72
CA VAL A 825 -44.05 -23.10 6.54
C VAL A 825 -44.50 -24.50 6.88
N ALA A 826 -43.68 -25.25 7.61
CA ALA A 826 -44.01 -26.62 7.99
C ALA A 826 -45.27 -26.68 8.89
N GLY A 827 -45.45 -25.74 9.81
CA GLY A 827 -46.65 -25.60 10.66
C GLY A 827 -47.87 -25.29 9.83
N GLU A 828 -47.84 -24.34 8.95
CA GLU A 828 -48.93 -23.94 8.08
C GLU A 828 -49.36 -25.08 7.14
N VAL A 829 -48.40 -25.82 6.56
CA VAL A 829 -48.69 -26.96 5.68
C VAL A 829 -49.34 -28.11 6.46
N ARG A 830 -48.92 -28.38 7.70
CA ARG A 830 -49.49 -29.41 8.56
C ARG A 830 -50.89 -29.04 9.04
N ALA A 831 -51.15 -27.76 9.28
CA ALA A 831 -52.46 -27.27 9.71
C ALA A 831 -53.48 -27.12 8.56
N SER A 832 -53.01 -27.21 7.32
CA SER A 832 -53.87 -27.04 6.13
C SER A 832 -54.60 -28.33 5.75
N GLU A 833 -55.86 -28.20 5.32
CA GLU A 833 -56.63 -29.29 4.70
C GLU A 833 -56.36 -29.47 3.20
N ARG A 834 -55.37 -28.80 2.64
CA ARG A 834 -54.98 -28.83 1.24
C ARG A 834 -54.09 -30.05 0.94
N GLU A 835 -54.24 -30.63 -0.24
CA GLU A 835 -53.36 -31.66 -0.75
C GLU A 835 -52.25 -31.02 -1.60
N VAL A 836 -50.98 -31.18 -1.23
CA VAL A 836 -49.86 -30.75 -2.06
C VAL A 836 -49.71 -31.69 -3.26
N LEU A 837 -50.03 -31.21 -4.44
CA LEU A 837 -49.98 -31.99 -5.69
C LEU A 837 -48.56 -32.01 -6.28
N ALA A 838 -47.92 -30.85 -6.36
CA ALA A 838 -46.63 -30.72 -6.99
C ALA A 838 -45.78 -29.64 -6.32
N VAL A 839 -44.48 -29.86 -6.30
CA VAL A 839 -43.47 -28.93 -5.76
C VAL A 839 -42.41 -28.70 -6.82
N GLU A 840 -41.96 -27.44 -6.98
CA GLU A 840 -40.98 -27.04 -7.98
C GLU A 840 -41.36 -27.51 -9.41
N ALA A 841 -42.67 -27.52 -9.67
CA ALA A 841 -43.26 -28.05 -10.89
C ALA A 841 -42.97 -27.18 -12.10
N LYS A 842 -42.42 -27.79 -13.15
CA LYS A 842 -42.21 -27.14 -14.43
C LYS A 842 -43.48 -27.21 -15.27
N GLY A 843 -43.96 -26.07 -15.74
CA GLY A 843 -45.11 -26.00 -16.64
C GLY A 843 -44.76 -25.15 -17.86
N GLU A 844 -45.47 -25.47 -18.96
CA GLU A 844 -45.34 -24.70 -20.19
C GLU A 844 -46.63 -24.64 -20.97
N MET A 845 -46.81 -23.60 -21.77
CA MET A 845 -47.91 -23.47 -22.70
C MET A 845 -47.44 -22.81 -24.00
N ASN A 846 -48.13 -23.08 -25.12
CA ASN A 846 -47.97 -22.29 -26.33
C ASN A 846 -49.01 -21.16 -26.30
N PHE A 847 -48.52 -19.91 -26.38
CA PHE A 847 -49.36 -18.73 -26.39
C PHE A 847 -49.04 -17.88 -27.62
N ASP A 848 -50.00 -17.80 -28.55
CA ASP A 848 -49.85 -17.08 -29.83
C ASP A 848 -48.54 -17.43 -30.58
N GLY A 849 -48.16 -18.74 -30.56
CA GLY A 849 -46.97 -19.27 -31.21
C GLY A 849 -45.67 -19.03 -30.44
N VAL A 850 -45.69 -18.47 -29.21
CA VAL A 850 -44.55 -18.30 -28.33
C VAL A 850 -44.61 -19.28 -27.18
N ARG A 851 -43.52 -19.95 -26.89
CA ARG A 851 -43.41 -20.81 -25.70
C ARG A 851 -43.36 -19.96 -24.44
N VAL A 852 -44.34 -20.09 -23.57
CA VAL A 852 -44.39 -19.49 -22.25
C VAL A 852 -44.19 -20.59 -21.22
N HIS A 853 -43.27 -20.42 -20.30
CA HIS A 853 -42.95 -21.43 -19.30
C HIS A 853 -42.78 -20.82 -17.92
N GLY A 854 -42.99 -21.65 -16.92
CA GLY A 854 -42.74 -21.24 -15.53
C GLY A 854 -42.45 -22.43 -14.65
N ARG A 855 -42.00 -22.14 -13.44
CA ARG A 855 -41.83 -23.12 -12.39
C ARG A 855 -42.64 -22.65 -11.20
N ALA A 856 -43.58 -23.44 -10.76
CA ALA A 856 -44.41 -23.18 -9.60
C ALA A 856 -43.70 -23.80 -8.38
N ASP A 857 -43.47 -23.02 -7.34
CA ASP A 857 -42.81 -23.52 -6.13
C ASP A 857 -43.62 -24.61 -5.47
N ARG A 858 -44.96 -24.41 -5.38
CA ARG A 858 -45.93 -25.42 -4.91
C ARG A 858 -47.28 -25.20 -5.55
N ILE A 859 -47.95 -26.31 -5.86
CA ILE A 859 -49.35 -26.34 -6.32
C ILE A 859 -50.12 -27.24 -5.36
N ASP A 860 -51.17 -26.69 -4.72
CA ASP A 860 -52.04 -27.41 -3.81
C ASP A 860 -53.42 -27.61 -4.43
N ARG A 861 -54.07 -28.73 -4.08
CA ARG A 861 -55.51 -28.94 -4.33
C ARG A 861 -56.30 -28.39 -3.15
N LEU A 862 -57.22 -27.51 -3.42
CA LEU A 862 -58.16 -26.98 -2.46
C LEU A 862 -59.24 -27.99 -2.14
N PRO A 863 -59.91 -27.93 -0.95
CA PRO A 863 -61.05 -28.80 -0.61
C PRO A 863 -62.21 -28.75 -1.63
N GLY A 864 -62.35 -27.65 -2.35
CA GLY A 864 -63.34 -27.48 -3.46
C GLY A 864 -62.91 -28.08 -4.80
N GLY A 865 -61.71 -28.62 -4.93
CA GLY A 865 -61.14 -29.23 -6.12
C GLY A 865 -60.38 -28.34 -7.05
N GLY A 866 -60.36 -27.02 -6.81
CA GLY A 866 -59.54 -26.05 -7.51
C GLY A 866 -58.06 -26.07 -7.07
N LEU A 867 -57.22 -25.34 -7.80
CA LEU A 867 -55.78 -25.27 -7.50
C LEU A 867 -55.40 -23.97 -6.77
N ALA A 868 -54.54 -24.08 -5.80
CA ALA A 868 -53.82 -22.94 -5.24
C ALA A 868 -52.38 -22.92 -5.73
N ILE A 869 -51.95 -21.83 -6.33
CA ILE A 869 -50.57 -21.59 -6.78
C ILE A 869 -49.85 -20.79 -5.72
N VAL A 870 -48.81 -21.38 -5.15
CA VAL A 870 -48.03 -20.81 -4.05
C VAL A 870 -46.63 -20.55 -4.52
N ASP A 871 -46.13 -19.32 -4.22
CA ASP A 871 -44.76 -18.88 -4.49
C ASP A 871 -44.09 -18.41 -3.20
N TYR A 872 -42.92 -18.96 -2.90
CA TYR A 872 -42.16 -18.63 -1.68
C TYR A 872 -41.27 -17.39 -1.89
N LYS A 873 -41.33 -16.46 -0.96
CA LYS A 873 -40.49 -15.27 -0.97
C LYS A 873 -39.66 -15.17 0.31
N THR A 874 -38.37 -15.01 0.20
CA THR A 874 -37.45 -14.77 1.39
C THR A 874 -37.55 -13.34 1.93
N GLY A 875 -38.04 -12.40 1.13
CA GLY A 875 -38.28 -10.99 1.48
C GLY A 875 -39.77 -10.63 1.39
N ALA A 876 -40.04 -9.32 1.35
CA ALA A 876 -41.39 -8.81 1.16
C ALA A 876 -41.96 -9.23 -0.21
N PRO A 877 -43.18 -9.84 -0.26
CA PRO A 877 -43.81 -10.18 -1.50
C PRO A 877 -44.29 -8.93 -2.26
N PRO A 878 -44.56 -9.06 -3.59
CA PRO A 878 -45.18 -7.98 -4.36
C PRO A 878 -46.47 -7.50 -3.73
N SER A 879 -46.68 -6.20 -3.66
CA SER A 879 -47.92 -5.63 -3.12
C SER A 879 -49.10 -5.83 -4.08
N PRO A 880 -50.34 -5.90 -3.55
CA PRO A 880 -51.55 -5.96 -4.38
C PRO A 880 -51.62 -4.81 -5.41
N THR A 881 -51.07 -3.63 -5.07
CA THR A 881 -51.04 -2.48 -5.96
C THR A 881 -50.11 -2.71 -7.16
N GLN A 882 -48.93 -3.32 -6.94
CA GLN A 882 -48.04 -3.71 -8.02
C GLN A 882 -48.64 -4.76 -8.94
N VAL A 883 -49.29 -5.74 -8.39
CA VAL A 883 -50.04 -6.75 -9.18
C VAL A 883 -51.14 -6.11 -10.02
N LYS A 884 -51.89 -5.17 -9.46
CA LYS A 884 -52.92 -4.41 -10.18
C LYS A 884 -52.34 -3.52 -11.28
N ALA A 885 -51.17 -2.96 -11.06
CA ALA A 885 -50.48 -2.17 -12.08
C ALA A 885 -49.87 -3.02 -13.22
N GLY A 886 -49.83 -4.34 -13.08
CA GLY A 886 -49.35 -5.26 -14.10
C GLY A 886 -47.85 -5.51 -14.09
N PHE A 887 -47.19 -5.36 -12.90
CA PHE A 887 -45.74 -5.49 -12.73
C PHE A 887 -45.33 -6.66 -11.79
N ALA A 888 -46.22 -7.51 -11.43
CA ALA A 888 -45.97 -8.72 -10.63
C ALA A 888 -46.96 -9.83 -11.06
N LEU A 889 -46.85 -10.23 -12.30
CA LEU A 889 -47.76 -11.15 -12.96
C LEU A 889 -47.30 -12.61 -12.90
N GLN A 890 -46.23 -12.93 -12.18
CA GLN A 890 -45.70 -14.30 -12.09
C GLN A 890 -46.77 -15.33 -11.72
N LEU A 891 -47.54 -15.09 -10.66
CA LEU A 891 -48.63 -15.98 -10.25
C LEU A 891 -49.72 -16.09 -11.31
N GLY A 892 -50.05 -15.00 -12.01
CA GLY A 892 -51.01 -14.98 -13.09
C GLY A 892 -50.56 -15.81 -14.30
N VAL A 893 -49.27 -15.70 -14.70
CA VAL A 893 -48.70 -16.50 -15.78
C VAL A 893 -48.70 -17.98 -15.42
N LEU A 894 -48.33 -18.33 -14.18
CA LEU A 894 -48.42 -19.71 -13.69
C LEU A 894 -49.89 -20.21 -13.67
N GLY A 895 -50.84 -19.34 -13.32
CA GLY A 895 -52.27 -19.61 -13.41
C GLY A 895 -52.76 -19.92 -14.83
N LEU A 896 -52.33 -19.12 -15.81
CA LEU A 896 -52.64 -19.36 -17.22
C LEU A 896 -52.05 -20.68 -17.73
N ILE A 897 -50.84 -21.04 -17.28
CA ILE A 897 -50.23 -22.34 -17.59
C ILE A 897 -51.08 -23.48 -17.00
N ALA A 898 -51.54 -23.35 -15.73
CA ALA A 898 -52.37 -24.32 -15.05
C ALA A 898 -53.74 -24.47 -15.75
N GLU A 899 -54.41 -23.35 -16.05
CA GLU A 899 -55.72 -23.32 -16.73
C GLU A 899 -55.67 -24.07 -18.07
N ARG A 900 -54.52 -24.00 -18.78
CA ARG A 900 -54.31 -24.67 -20.06
C ARG A 900 -53.73 -26.08 -19.94
N GLY A 901 -53.70 -26.64 -18.71
CA GLY A 901 -53.18 -27.98 -18.46
C GLY A 901 -51.67 -28.13 -18.66
N GLY A 902 -50.92 -27.05 -18.57
CA GLY A 902 -49.47 -27.05 -18.77
C GLY A 902 -48.66 -27.64 -17.62
N PHE A 903 -49.25 -27.98 -16.48
CA PHE A 903 -48.65 -28.75 -15.37
C PHE A 903 -49.20 -30.18 -15.39
N ALA A 904 -48.40 -31.15 -15.82
CA ALA A 904 -48.85 -32.55 -16.02
C ALA A 904 -49.35 -33.19 -14.74
N ASP A 905 -48.69 -32.90 -13.58
CA ASP A 905 -48.97 -33.54 -12.29
C ASP A 905 -50.02 -32.79 -11.44
N ALA A 906 -50.55 -31.67 -11.94
CA ALA A 906 -51.49 -30.85 -11.18
C ALA A 906 -52.64 -30.36 -12.11
N PRO A 907 -53.57 -31.27 -12.53
CA PRO A 907 -54.68 -30.87 -13.34
C PRO A 907 -55.81 -30.24 -12.51
N GLY A 908 -56.36 -29.13 -12.98
CA GLY A 908 -57.45 -28.39 -12.38
C GLY A 908 -57.46 -26.91 -12.66
N PRO A 909 -58.55 -26.20 -12.42
CA PRO A 909 -58.66 -24.78 -12.58
C PRO A 909 -57.94 -24.06 -11.43
N PRO A 910 -57.11 -23.02 -11.69
CA PRO A 910 -56.51 -22.21 -10.66
C PRO A 910 -57.54 -21.28 -10.00
N GLU A 911 -57.68 -21.37 -8.68
CA GLU A 911 -58.64 -20.58 -7.90
C GLU A 911 -57.96 -19.66 -6.86
N ALA A 912 -56.76 -20.02 -6.34
CA ALA A 912 -56.07 -19.23 -5.36
C ALA A 912 -54.64 -18.91 -5.78
N PHE A 913 -54.16 -17.70 -5.43
CA PHE A 913 -52.84 -17.19 -5.75
C PHE A 913 -52.21 -16.60 -4.49
N GLU A 914 -51.13 -17.21 -4.01
CA GLU A 914 -50.57 -16.88 -2.72
C GLU A 914 -49.06 -16.71 -2.75
N TYR A 915 -48.59 -15.67 -2.10
CA TYR A 915 -47.18 -15.52 -1.71
C TYR A 915 -47.02 -15.99 -0.26
N TRP A 916 -46.07 -16.87 -0.03
CA TRP A 916 -45.67 -17.28 1.33
C TRP A 916 -44.32 -16.67 1.63
N SER A 917 -44.35 -15.58 2.40
CA SER A 917 -43.13 -14.83 2.77
C SER A 917 -42.45 -15.46 3.98
N LEU A 918 -41.14 -15.66 3.89
CA LEU A 918 -40.27 -16.12 4.96
C LEU A 918 -39.69 -14.94 5.77
N ALA A 919 -40.09 -13.71 5.47
CA ALA A 919 -39.61 -12.51 6.16
C ALA A 919 -40.05 -12.47 7.62
N LYS A 920 -39.41 -11.62 8.42
CA LYS A 920 -39.79 -11.41 9.83
C LYS A 920 -41.23 -10.95 9.94
N SER A 921 -41.97 -11.53 10.87
CA SER A 921 -43.39 -11.24 11.14
C SER A 921 -43.65 -11.30 12.64
N ASP A 922 -44.11 -10.20 13.22
CA ASP A 922 -44.44 -10.12 14.65
C ASP A 922 -45.77 -10.87 14.96
N ASN A 923 -46.52 -11.27 13.92
CA ASN A 923 -47.80 -12.00 14.06
C ASN A 923 -47.63 -13.50 13.93
N SER A 924 -46.43 -14.01 13.79
CA SER A 924 -46.13 -15.44 13.67
C SER A 924 -45.53 -15.97 14.98
N ASP A 925 -45.92 -17.21 15.39
CA ASP A 925 -45.39 -17.86 16.60
C ASP A 925 -43.88 -18.09 16.55
N THR A 926 -43.31 -18.23 15.36
CA THR A 926 -41.88 -18.38 15.13
C THR A 926 -41.14 -17.04 14.97
N GLY A 927 -41.84 -15.89 14.96
CA GLY A 927 -41.32 -14.58 14.65
C GLY A 927 -41.02 -14.35 13.17
N PHE A 928 -41.34 -15.34 12.30
CA PHE A 928 -41.12 -15.30 10.86
C PHE A 928 -42.33 -15.87 10.14
N GLY A 929 -42.52 -15.46 8.88
CA GLY A 929 -43.51 -16.03 7.97
C GLY A 929 -44.88 -15.37 8.03
N PHE A 930 -45.45 -15.14 6.87
CA PHE A 930 -46.85 -14.72 6.67
C PHE A 930 -47.33 -15.04 5.24
N ARG A 931 -48.65 -15.16 5.09
CA ARG A 931 -49.28 -15.33 3.76
C ARG A 931 -49.76 -13.99 3.23
N GLU A 932 -49.54 -13.73 1.96
CA GLU A 932 -50.08 -12.61 1.24
C GLU A 932 -50.86 -13.09 0.02
N THR A 933 -52.14 -12.71 -0.05
CA THR A 933 -53.03 -12.99 -1.19
C THR A 933 -53.23 -11.68 -1.96
N PRO A 934 -52.58 -11.48 -3.12
CA PRO A 934 -52.62 -10.21 -3.82
C PRO A 934 -53.92 -9.99 -4.58
N VAL A 935 -54.70 -11.06 -4.78
CA VAL A 935 -55.96 -11.09 -5.53
C VAL A 935 -57.14 -11.03 -4.58
N GLY A 936 -58.27 -10.41 -4.99
CA GLY A 936 -59.49 -10.31 -4.18
C GLY A 936 -59.45 -9.24 -3.09
N ARG A 937 -58.35 -8.47 -2.97
CA ARG A 937 -58.25 -7.35 -2.00
C ARG A 937 -58.68 -6.01 -2.62
N ARG A 938 -59.11 -5.05 -1.78
CA ARG A 938 -59.54 -3.70 -2.20
C ARG A 938 -58.50 -2.97 -3.07
N THR A 939 -57.24 -3.18 -2.83
CA THR A 939 -56.14 -2.51 -3.55
C THR A 939 -55.57 -3.36 -4.67
N GLY A 940 -55.94 -4.62 -4.75
CA GLY A 940 -55.51 -5.59 -5.80
C GLY A 940 -56.52 -5.74 -6.93
N PRO A 941 -56.25 -6.62 -7.92
CA PRO A 941 -57.21 -7.06 -8.89
C PRO A 941 -58.30 -7.96 -8.25
N SER A 942 -59.52 -7.98 -8.79
CA SER A 942 -60.52 -8.96 -8.39
C SER A 942 -60.15 -10.36 -8.90
N GLU A 943 -60.70 -11.40 -8.27
CA GLU A 943 -60.48 -12.80 -8.68
C GLU A 943 -60.86 -13.04 -10.14
N GLU A 944 -61.96 -12.45 -10.59
CA GLU A 944 -62.48 -12.59 -11.97
C GLU A 944 -61.59 -11.82 -12.98
N GLU A 945 -60.92 -10.73 -12.60
CA GLU A 945 -60.13 -9.90 -13.49
C GLU A 945 -58.67 -10.33 -13.62
N PHE A 946 -58.14 -11.10 -12.65
CA PHE A 946 -56.68 -11.33 -12.58
C PHE A 946 -56.12 -12.12 -13.75
N LEU A 947 -56.66 -13.29 -14.07
CA LEU A 947 -56.20 -14.11 -15.21
C LEU A 947 -56.47 -13.43 -16.57
N PRO A 948 -57.68 -12.87 -16.85
CA PRO A 948 -57.90 -12.13 -18.08
C PRO A 948 -56.97 -10.95 -18.27
N THR A 949 -56.64 -10.21 -17.18
CA THR A 949 -55.71 -9.09 -17.24
C THR A 949 -54.29 -9.59 -17.54
N THR A 950 -53.85 -10.66 -16.86
CA THR A 950 -52.56 -11.28 -17.13
C THR A 950 -52.44 -11.77 -18.57
N GLU A 951 -53.50 -12.39 -19.09
CA GLU A 951 -53.55 -12.86 -20.49
C GLU A 951 -53.45 -11.68 -21.49
N ALA A 952 -54.16 -10.58 -21.21
CA ALA A 952 -54.09 -9.38 -22.03
C ALA A 952 -52.69 -8.76 -22.05
N ARG A 953 -52.02 -8.67 -20.88
CA ARG A 953 -50.66 -8.19 -20.76
C ARG A 953 -49.64 -9.11 -21.44
N LEU A 954 -49.79 -10.43 -21.31
CA LEU A 954 -48.94 -11.40 -22.02
C LEU A 954 -49.11 -11.25 -23.53
N ARG A 955 -50.37 -11.10 -24.01
CA ARG A 955 -50.68 -10.88 -25.45
C ARG A 955 -50.06 -9.56 -25.95
N GLU A 956 -50.07 -8.50 -25.14
CA GLU A 956 -49.42 -7.24 -25.45
C GLU A 956 -47.90 -7.46 -25.62
N GLY A 957 -47.23 -8.09 -24.67
CA GLY A 957 -45.78 -8.42 -24.70
C GLY A 957 -45.42 -9.27 -25.92
N VAL A 958 -46.17 -10.32 -26.20
CA VAL A 958 -45.96 -11.18 -27.37
C VAL A 958 -46.15 -10.40 -28.68
N ARG A 959 -47.26 -9.69 -28.81
CA ARG A 959 -47.63 -8.96 -30.03
C ARG A 959 -46.64 -7.85 -30.35
N ASP A 960 -46.26 -7.05 -29.36
CA ASP A 960 -45.47 -5.83 -29.56
C ASP A 960 -43.97 -6.11 -29.65
N TYR A 961 -43.44 -7.02 -28.81
CA TYR A 961 -42.01 -7.24 -28.70
C TYR A 961 -41.50 -8.52 -29.33
N VAL A 962 -42.11 -9.67 -29.03
CA VAL A 962 -41.59 -10.97 -29.48
C VAL A 962 -41.95 -11.24 -30.94
N ARG A 963 -43.19 -11.03 -31.32
CA ARG A 963 -43.67 -11.19 -32.69
C ARG A 963 -43.72 -9.87 -33.46
N GLY A 964 -43.68 -8.75 -32.76
CA GLY A 964 -43.71 -7.41 -33.30
C GLY A 964 -42.36 -6.82 -33.61
N SER A 965 -42.36 -5.50 -33.80
CA SER A 965 -41.14 -4.74 -34.13
C SER A 965 -40.82 -3.60 -33.17
N ARG A 966 -41.55 -3.56 -32.02
CA ARG A 966 -41.32 -2.51 -31.02
C ARG A 966 -39.88 -2.61 -30.50
N PRO A 967 -39.15 -1.48 -30.40
CA PRO A 967 -37.82 -1.47 -29.88
C PRO A 967 -37.80 -1.80 -28.38
N PHE A 968 -36.78 -2.51 -27.91
CA PHE A 968 -36.57 -2.81 -26.49
C PHE A 968 -35.95 -1.61 -25.77
N ARG A 969 -36.76 -0.60 -25.46
CA ARG A 969 -36.31 0.66 -24.89
C ARG A 969 -35.97 0.50 -23.40
N ALA A 970 -34.86 1.09 -22.99
CA ALA A 970 -34.45 1.11 -21.58
C ALA A 970 -35.40 1.96 -20.73
N ARG A 971 -35.75 1.47 -19.53
CA ARG A 971 -36.63 2.16 -18.55
C ARG A 971 -37.92 2.67 -19.19
N GLU A 972 -38.60 1.81 -19.97
CA GLU A 972 -39.81 2.18 -20.72
C GLU A 972 -40.93 2.67 -19.82
N ASN A 973 -41.10 2.01 -18.66
CA ASN A 973 -42.12 2.34 -17.70
C ASN A 973 -41.53 2.86 -16.38
N PRO A 974 -41.73 4.13 -16.02
CA PRO A 974 -41.14 4.74 -14.81
C PRO A 974 -41.70 4.15 -13.51
N ASP A 975 -42.90 3.56 -13.52
CA ASP A 975 -43.52 2.98 -12.34
C ASP A 975 -43.05 1.53 -12.05
N TYR A 976 -42.28 0.95 -12.96
CA TYR A 976 -41.69 -0.38 -12.77
C TYR A 976 -40.42 -0.27 -11.88
N PRO A 977 -40.35 -1.00 -10.77
CA PRO A 977 -39.17 -1.04 -9.92
C PRO A 977 -38.06 -1.86 -10.61
N ALA A 978 -37.31 -1.18 -11.49
CA ALA A 978 -36.29 -1.85 -12.29
C ALA A 978 -35.01 -2.08 -11.46
N TYR A 979 -34.37 -3.22 -11.67
CA TYR A 979 -33.10 -3.58 -11.03
C TYR A 979 -31.94 -2.82 -11.68
N ALA A 980 -30.91 -2.49 -10.86
CA ALA A 980 -29.72 -1.75 -11.29
C ALA A 980 -28.71 -2.58 -12.11
N THR A 981 -28.92 -3.89 -12.23
CA THR A 981 -27.97 -4.86 -12.84
C THR A 981 -27.44 -4.43 -14.21
N TYR A 982 -28.26 -3.72 -15.02
CA TYR A 982 -27.90 -3.31 -16.38
C TYR A 982 -27.73 -1.81 -16.54
N ASP A 983 -27.69 -1.03 -15.47
CA ASP A 983 -27.62 0.45 -15.52
C ASP A 983 -26.35 0.94 -16.22
N GLN A 984 -25.21 0.29 -15.97
CA GLN A 984 -23.97 0.60 -16.67
C GLN A 984 -24.00 0.21 -18.14
N LEU A 985 -24.61 -0.95 -18.47
CA LEU A 985 -24.75 -1.40 -19.86
C LEU A 985 -25.63 -0.45 -20.67
N MET A 986 -26.71 0.06 -20.07
CA MET A 986 -27.57 1.04 -20.71
C MET A 986 -27.08 2.48 -20.62
N ARG A 987 -25.94 2.71 -19.92
CA ARG A 987 -25.33 4.04 -19.70
C ARG A 987 -26.34 5.03 -19.10
N LEU A 988 -27.06 4.58 -18.05
CA LEU A 988 -28.21 5.27 -17.47
C LEU A 988 -27.90 6.72 -17.09
N ALA A 989 -26.75 6.96 -16.45
CA ALA A 989 -26.34 8.27 -15.98
C ALA A 989 -26.13 9.32 -17.08
N GLU A 990 -25.99 8.90 -18.35
CA GLU A 990 -25.75 9.84 -19.47
C GLU A 990 -27.03 10.40 -20.08
N TRP A 991 -28.13 9.65 -20.05
CA TRP A 991 -29.37 10.06 -20.71
C TRP A 991 -30.56 10.24 -19.75
N LEU A 992 -30.42 9.89 -18.47
CA LEU A 992 -31.43 10.11 -17.44
C LEU A 992 -30.92 11.18 -16.45
N PRO A 993 -30.98 12.49 -16.79
CA PRO A 993 -30.53 13.56 -15.89
C PRO A 993 -31.47 13.68 -14.68
N GLY A 994 -30.94 13.69 -13.48
CA GLY A 994 -31.66 14.00 -12.26
C GLY A 994 -32.06 12.85 -11.35
N MET A 995 -31.47 11.65 -11.50
CA MET A 995 -31.43 10.71 -10.37
C MET A 995 -30.33 11.16 -9.44
N ASP A 996 -30.70 11.79 -8.33
CA ASP A 996 -29.78 12.06 -7.22
C ASP A 996 -29.15 10.74 -6.77
N GLU A 997 -27.84 10.77 -6.48
CA GLU A 997 -27.07 9.62 -5.99
C GLU A 997 -27.62 9.04 -4.69
N ASP A 998 -28.51 9.75 -4.01
CA ASP A 998 -29.18 9.35 -2.75
C ASP A 998 -30.37 8.40 -2.94
N ALA A 999 -30.72 7.99 -4.15
CA ALA A 999 -31.84 7.07 -4.44
C ALA A 999 -31.39 5.63 -4.72
N VAL A 1000 -30.10 5.31 -4.53
CA VAL A 1000 -29.49 3.99 -4.77
C VAL A 1000 -28.87 3.46 -3.47
N GLU A 1001 -29.60 3.52 -2.34
CA GLU A 1001 -29.36 2.69 -1.17
C GLU A 1001 -30.46 1.65 -0.96
#